data_c8f3b64f9f6b0abd2ddc9493f23153ca
#
_entry.id   c8f3b64f9f6b0abd2ddc9493f23153ca
#
_cell.length_a   1.000
_cell.length_b   1.000
_cell.length_c   1.000
_cell.angle_alpha   90.00
_cell.angle_beta   90.00
_cell.angle_gamma   90.00
#
_symmetry.space_group_name_H-M   'P 1'
#
loop_
_entity.id
_entity.type
_entity.pdbx_description
1 polymer ?
#
loop_
_entity_poly.entity_id
_entity_poly.type
_entity_poly.pdbx_seq_one_letter_code
_entity_poly.pdbx_strand_id
1 'polypeptide(L)'
;CIRDSVKGVVYGADTDEPLIGASVYWAGTTVGTGADAEGNYTIHRVKGYDMLVAGFVGYTSDTIRVESGVERVDFRLSNDGVELEEVVVNSTLGGNYVKRDGILKGEMISFAGLCKMACCNLAESFENSASVTVGYSDAISGARQIKMLGLAGTYTQILDENRPIMRGLSAPYGLSYTPGMWLNSIQVSKGISSVTAGHEAITGQINLEHRKPTDDERLFINFYLDDELRPELNLSTALPVTKDKKLSTILLLHGSLDTHLLGDMDDNGDGFMDLPKTRLGAVANRWLYTADNGAQVRWGFKYLAENRLSGQKHYKASMREEMDTDWDKGAMYGSQIKNRELNAYFKFGMPVGPGVYDEDQQDELRSNIAFVADYDRFRERAYFGLNDYDGTDNMVSLNMMYNHYFSFRHSLIVGVQSHLQFLDESLLNPTPWLDAAGAWNLDRQENEVGAYAEYTYTIKDKLSVVAGIRGDYNGYYDKFYVTPRGHIKWNITPTTILRGSAGLGYRSTNVITDNIGVLATGRHITFERPTALSAGAAAVRGPLNPGSAYGGYTTWMVADGGAGNFKALNRMEKALTAGGSLTQIFTLVKEEDATLSFDYFRTQFYNSVIADQEYSPNDIYIYSSDKRSFTDTYQVDFSWTPVERFDIFATYRYTNSRMTIDRPDGSTALVERPLVSRYKALLNLQYSTRYNRWVFDVTAQLN
;
A
#
# COMPACT_ATOMS: atom_id res chain seq x y z
N CYS A 1 -0.51 -22.53 -58.92
CA CYS A 1 -0.95 -22.71 -57.51
C CYS A 1 -1.35 -21.39 -56.79
N ILE A 2 -1.98 -20.42 -57.56
CA ILE A 2 -2.39 -19.14 -56.95
C ILE A 2 -3.86 -19.20 -56.46
N ARG A 3 -4.56 -20.32 -56.66
CA ARG A 3 -5.99 -20.45 -56.29
C ARG A 3 -6.28 -21.02 -54.90
N ASP A 4 -5.26 -21.24 -54.08
CA ASP A 4 -5.40 -21.92 -52.81
C ASP A 4 -5.19 -20.99 -51.58
N SER A 5 -5.18 -19.67 -51.79
CA SER A 5 -5.05 -18.69 -50.70
C SER A 5 -6.13 -17.59 -50.75
N VAL A 6 -6.49 -17.08 -49.60
CA VAL A 6 -7.33 -15.90 -49.43
C VAL A 6 -6.43 -14.77 -48.90
N LYS A 7 -6.59 -13.59 -49.48
CA LYS A 7 -5.90 -12.36 -49.07
C LYS A 7 -6.90 -11.30 -48.64
N GLY A 8 -6.45 -10.31 -47.91
CA GLY A 8 -7.26 -9.17 -47.50
C GLY A 8 -6.54 -8.23 -46.60
N VAL A 9 -7.27 -7.26 -46.09
CA VAL A 9 -6.78 -6.29 -45.09
C VAL A 9 -7.70 -6.31 -43.89
N VAL A 10 -7.15 -6.15 -42.70
CA VAL A 10 -7.93 -5.99 -41.46
C VAL A 10 -7.88 -4.53 -41.06
N TYR A 11 -9.04 -3.89 -40.95
CA TYR A 11 -9.21 -2.49 -40.54
C TYR A 11 -9.99 -2.39 -39.25
N GLY A 12 -9.75 -1.33 -38.47
CA GLY A 12 -10.68 -0.86 -37.43
C GLY A 12 -11.90 -0.21 -38.09
N ALA A 13 -13.10 -0.63 -37.73
CA ALA A 13 -14.35 -0.12 -38.33
C ALA A 13 -14.54 1.37 -38.05
N ASP A 14 -14.10 1.87 -36.90
CA ASP A 14 -14.27 3.25 -36.43
C ASP A 14 -13.16 4.18 -36.92
N THR A 15 -11.94 3.65 -37.11
CA THR A 15 -10.76 4.43 -37.46
C THR A 15 -10.36 4.37 -38.90
N ASP A 16 -10.88 3.39 -39.65
CA ASP A 16 -10.46 3.04 -41.02
C ASP A 16 -8.92 2.78 -41.14
N GLU A 17 -8.26 2.59 -40.02
CA GLU A 17 -6.79 2.31 -39.94
C GLU A 17 -6.53 0.82 -40.02
N PRO A 18 -5.44 0.37 -40.69
CA PRO A 18 -5.06 -1.02 -40.75
C PRO A 18 -4.60 -1.53 -39.37
N LEU A 19 -5.10 -2.70 -38.95
CA LEU A 19 -4.79 -3.33 -37.69
C LEU A 19 -3.57 -4.23 -37.81
N ILE A 20 -2.41 -3.70 -37.47
CA ILE A 20 -1.09 -4.38 -37.56
C ILE A 20 -1.03 -5.54 -36.58
N GLY A 21 -0.74 -6.76 -37.05
CA GLY A 21 -0.66 -7.94 -36.20
C GLY A 21 -2.02 -8.59 -35.88
N ALA A 22 -3.12 -8.14 -36.48
CA ALA A 22 -4.40 -8.82 -36.37
C ALA A 22 -4.30 -10.29 -36.75
N SER A 23 -4.88 -11.18 -35.95
CA SER A 23 -4.86 -12.63 -36.19
C SER A 23 -5.98 -12.99 -37.16
N VAL A 24 -5.66 -13.72 -38.23
CA VAL A 24 -6.66 -14.27 -39.17
C VAL A 24 -6.49 -15.78 -39.25
N TYR A 25 -7.55 -16.55 -38.99
CA TYR A 25 -7.49 -18.01 -38.95
C TYR A 25 -8.80 -18.67 -39.39
N TRP A 26 -8.73 -19.93 -39.84
CA TRP A 26 -9.90 -20.73 -40.15
C TRP A 26 -10.51 -21.30 -38.87
N ALA A 27 -11.81 -21.01 -38.65
CA ALA A 27 -12.51 -21.48 -37.45
C ALA A 27 -12.43 -23.02 -37.32
N GLY A 28 -12.10 -23.52 -36.12
CA GLY A 28 -11.94 -24.95 -35.86
C GLY A 28 -10.63 -25.56 -36.36
N THR A 29 -9.65 -24.74 -36.77
CA THR A 29 -8.31 -25.19 -37.18
C THR A 29 -7.20 -24.45 -36.44
N THR A 30 -5.97 -24.97 -36.53
CA THR A 30 -4.75 -24.28 -36.06
C THR A 30 -4.05 -23.47 -37.16
N VAL A 31 -4.69 -23.34 -38.34
CA VAL A 31 -4.12 -22.62 -39.49
C VAL A 31 -4.54 -21.15 -39.41
N GLY A 32 -3.57 -20.30 -39.14
CA GLY A 32 -3.74 -18.85 -39.03
C GLY A 32 -2.53 -18.09 -39.53
N THR A 33 -2.69 -16.77 -39.71
CA THR A 33 -1.65 -15.81 -40.10
C THR A 33 -1.86 -14.50 -39.35
N GLY A 34 -0.82 -13.69 -39.21
CA GLY A 34 -0.89 -12.33 -38.71
C GLY A 34 -0.91 -11.32 -39.86
N ALA A 35 -1.59 -10.18 -39.68
CA ALA A 35 -1.55 -9.06 -40.60
C ALA A 35 -0.20 -8.32 -40.53
N ASP A 36 0.30 -7.85 -41.66
CA ASP A 36 1.55 -7.07 -41.76
C ASP A 36 1.39 -5.60 -41.31
N ALA A 37 2.41 -4.78 -41.52
CA ALA A 37 2.43 -3.37 -41.11
C ALA A 37 1.38 -2.51 -41.79
N GLU A 38 0.87 -2.92 -42.92
CA GLU A 38 -0.20 -2.30 -43.71
C GLU A 38 -1.55 -2.99 -43.50
N GLY A 39 -1.63 -3.92 -42.53
CA GLY A 39 -2.83 -4.69 -42.19
C GLY A 39 -3.15 -5.82 -43.18
N ASN A 40 -2.31 -6.09 -44.19
CA ASN A 40 -2.56 -7.12 -45.17
C ASN A 40 -2.29 -8.51 -44.59
N TYR A 41 -3.09 -9.48 -45.00
CA TYR A 41 -2.89 -10.87 -44.66
C TYR A 41 -3.00 -11.78 -45.88
N THR A 42 -2.37 -12.94 -45.80
CA THR A 42 -2.51 -14.03 -46.80
C THR A 42 -2.59 -15.35 -46.04
N ILE A 43 -3.67 -16.09 -46.22
CA ILE A 43 -3.90 -17.37 -45.55
C ILE A 43 -4.24 -18.47 -46.57
N HIS A 44 -3.62 -19.65 -46.41
CA HIS A 44 -3.93 -20.81 -47.28
C HIS A 44 -5.27 -21.43 -46.89
N ARG A 45 -6.05 -21.83 -47.93
CA ARG A 45 -7.34 -22.50 -47.73
C ARG A 45 -7.15 -23.86 -47.08
N VAL A 46 -8.02 -24.17 -46.12
CA VAL A 46 -8.11 -25.48 -45.50
C VAL A 46 -9.37 -26.20 -46.03
N LYS A 47 -9.15 -27.40 -46.61
CA LYS A 47 -10.25 -28.16 -47.20
C LYS A 47 -11.28 -28.55 -46.16
N GLY A 48 -12.54 -28.21 -46.39
CA GLY A 48 -13.65 -28.50 -45.49
C GLY A 48 -13.96 -27.40 -44.45
N TYR A 49 -13.20 -26.28 -44.47
CA TYR A 49 -13.42 -25.12 -43.60
C TYR A 49 -13.69 -23.89 -44.44
N ASP A 50 -14.83 -23.19 -44.19
CA ASP A 50 -15.29 -22.03 -44.95
C ASP A 50 -15.52 -20.78 -44.10
N MET A 51 -15.29 -20.87 -42.76
CA MET A 51 -15.46 -19.74 -41.85
C MET A 51 -14.08 -19.15 -41.50
N LEU A 52 -13.80 -17.94 -41.97
CA LEU A 52 -12.59 -17.19 -41.70
C LEU A 52 -12.85 -16.19 -40.59
N VAL A 53 -12.02 -16.20 -39.55
CA VAL A 53 -12.15 -15.34 -38.37
C VAL A 53 -10.98 -14.37 -38.34
N ALA A 54 -11.25 -13.09 -38.14
CA ALA A 54 -10.25 -12.09 -37.81
C ALA A 54 -10.47 -11.57 -36.40
N GLY A 55 -9.39 -11.43 -35.65
CA GLY A 55 -9.41 -10.88 -34.28
C GLY A 55 -8.20 -10.02 -34.03
N PHE A 56 -8.37 -8.98 -33.20
CA PHE A 56 -7.31 -8.11 -32.76
C PHE A 56 -7.58 -7.73 -31.29
N VAL A 57 -6.51 -7.55 -30.51
CA VAL A 57 -6.65 -7.19 -29.09
C VAL A 57 -7.41 -5.86 -28.96
N GLY A 58 -8.51 -5.86 -28.22
CA GLY A 58 -9.38 -4.68 -28.05
C GLY A 58 -10.47 -4.52 -29.11
N TYR A 59 -10.63 -5.47 -30.02
CA TYR A 59 -11.68 -5.45 -31.04
C TYR A 59 -12.52 -6.73 -30.98
N THR A 60 -13.81 -6.60 -31.30
CA THR A 60 -14.70 -7.76 -31.46
C THR A 60 -14.27 -8.55 -32.67
N SER A 61 -14.02 -9.86 -32.50
CA SER A 61 -13.66 -10.74 -33.60
C SER A 61 -14.82 -10.86 -34.59
N ASP A 62 -14.52 -10.73 -35.87
CA ASP A 62 -15.50 -10.91 -36.94
C ASP A 62 -15.27 -12.23 -37.68
N THR A 63 -16.36 -12.85 -38.15
CA THR A 63 -16.33 -14.15 -38.81
C THR A 63 -17.06 -14.07 -40.14
N ILE A 64 -16.34 -14.29 -41.21
CA ILE A 64 -16.89 -14.22 -42.59
C ILE A 64 -16.84 -15.62 -43.19
N ARG A 65 -17.97 -16.01 -43.81
CA ARG A 65 -18.04 -17.22 -44.63
C ARG A 65 -17.44 -16.98 -46.02
N VAL A 66 -16.39 -17.73 -46.33
CA VAL A 66 -15.62 -17.56 -47.58
C VAL A 66 -15.98 -18.66 -48.58
N GLU A 67 -16.79 -18.35 -49.57
CA GLU A 67 -17.18 -19.28 -50.60
C GLU A 67 -16.03 -19.73 -51.50
N SER A 68 -16.23 -20.85 -52.19
CA SER A 68 -15.20 -21.40 -53.08
C SER A 68 -14.98 -20.45 -54.27
N GLY A 69 -13.73 -19.95 -54.41
CA GLY A 69 -13.36 -19.02 -55.49
C GLY A 69 -13.18 -17.56 -55.10
N VAL A 70 -13.52 -17.19 -53.85
CA VAL A 70 -13.26 -15.84 -53.32
C VAL A 70 -11.78 -15.69 -53.00
N GLU A 71 -11.07 -14.82 -53.67
CA GLU A 71 -9.60 -14.63 -53.49
C GLU A 71 -9.30 -13.49 -52.52
N ARG A 72 -10.24 -12.59 -52.19
CA ARG A 72 -10.04 -11.46 -51.29
C ARG A 72 -11.21 -11.29 -50.31
N VAL A 73 -10.87 -11.12 -49.05
CA VAL A 73 -11.79 -10.83 -47.95
C VAL A 73 -11.16 -9.75 -47.08
N ASP A 74 -11.79 -8.61 -46.95
CA ASP A 74 -11.35 -7.55 -46.06
C ASP A 74 -12.22 -7.56 -44.78
N PHE A 75 -11.60 -7.43 -43.62
CA PHE A 75 -12.31 -7.37 -42.32
C PHE A 75 -12.35 -5.94 -41.80
N ARG A 76 -13.49 -5.60 -41.18
CA ARG A 76 -13.62 -4.36 -40.41
C ARG A 76 -14.07 -4.71 -39.01
N LEU A 77 -13.10 -4.76 -38.09
CA LEU A 77 -13.35 -5.11 -36.72
C LEU A 77 -13.88 -3.90 -35.97
N SER A 78 -15.07 -4.02 -35.36
CA SER A 78 -15.61 -2.95 -34.52
C SER A 78 -14.97 -2.98 -33.15
N ASN A 79 -14.74 -1.79 -32.61
CA ASN A 79 -14.30 -1.59 -31.24
C ASN A 79 -15.49 -1.62 -30.25
N ASP A 80 -16.62 -2.23 -30.67
CA ASP A 80 -17.73 -2.54 -29.76
C ASP A 80 -17.26 -3.66 -28.82
N GLY A 81 -16.31 -3.28 -27.97
CA GLY A 81 -15.65 -4.20 -27.06
C GLY A 81 -16.67 -4.91 -26.20
N VAL A 82 -16.59 -6.23 -26.20
CA VAL A 82 -16.85 -6.95 -24.97
C VAL A 82 -16.04 -6.22 -23.92
N GLU A 83 -16.69 -5.39 -23.12
CA GLU A 83 -16.15 -4.89 -21.87
C GLU A 83 -15.85 -6.12 -20.99
N LEU A 84 -14.66 -6.71 -21.18
CA LEU A 84 -13.95 -7.13 -20.01
C LEU A 84 -13.93 -5.87 -19.14
N GLU A 85 -14.51 -5.93 -17.94
CA GLU A 85 -14.46 -4.85 -16.95
C GLU A 85 -13.01 -4.57 -16.53
N GLU A 86 -12.19 -4.22 -17.45
CA GLU A 86 -10.99 -3.47 -17.30
C GLU A 86 -11.36 -2.08 -17.80
N VAL A 87 -11.55 -1.17 -16.87
CA VAL A 87 -11.78 0.24 -17.15
C VAL A 87 -10.77 0.68 -18.18
N VAL A 88 -11.18 0.76 -19.42
CA VAL A 88 -10.46 1.55 -20.41
C VAL A 88 -10.65 3.00 -19.98
N VAL A 89 -9.78 3.45 -19.10
CA VAL A 89 -9.52 4.87 -18.97
C VAL A 89 -8.86 5.26 -20.27
N ASN A 90 -9.66 5.75 -21.22
CA ASN A 90 -9.16 6.51 -22.34
C ASN A 90 -8.63 7.84 -21.81
N SER A 91 -7.57 7.79 -21.04
CA SER A 91 -6.65 8.87 -20.88
C SER A 91 -5.30 8.23 -20.68
N THR A 92 -4.36 8.63 -21.46
CA THR A 92 -2.93 8.50 -21.22
C THR A 92 -2.52 9.32 -19.98
N LEU A 93 -3.38 9.33 -18.94
CA LEU A 93 -3.04 9.92 -17.65
C LEU A 93 -1.80 9.20 -17.15
N GLY A 94 -0.74 9.95 -17.05
CA GLY A 94 0.60 9.45 -16.84
C GLY A 94 0.79 8.61 -15.61
N GLY A 95 0.36 7.40 -15.68
CA GLY A 95 0.61 6.38 -14.68
C GLY A 95 -0.27 6.45 -13.43
N ASN A 96 -0.80 7.60 -13.04
CA ASN A 96 -1.67 7.77 -11.88
C ASN A 96 -3.06 8.26 -12.33
N TYR A 97 -4.11 7.53 -11.96
CA TYR A 97 -5.47 7.90 -12.33
C TYR A 97 -6.49 7.53 -11.23
N VAL A 98 -7.64 8.21 -11.24
CA VAL A 98 -8.74 7.92 -10.33
C VAL A 98 -9.68 6.89 -10.94
N LYS A 99 -9.84 5.74 -10.29
CA LYS A 99 -10.75 4.69 -10.74
C LYS A 99 -12.20 5.16 -10.68
N ARG A 100 -12.89 5.19 -11.84
CA ARG A 100 -14.29 5.68 -11.93
C ARG A 100 -15.31 4.63 -11.46
N ASP A 101 -15.04 3.34 -11.64
CA ASP A 101 -16.02 2.26 -11.41
C ASP A 101 -16.03 1.74 -9.99
N GLY A 102 -14.96 1.94 -9.21
CA GLY A 102 -14.91 1.53 -7.81
C GLY A 102 -16.00 2.15 -6.94
N ILE A 103 -16.54 1.38 -6.00
CA ILE A 103 -17.49 1.87 -5.00
C ILE A 103 -16.81 2.93 -4.11
N LEU A 104 -15.57 2.68 -3.71
CA LEU A 104 -14.71 3.69 -3.09
C LEU A 104 -14.01 4.51 -4.18
N LYS A 105 -13.82 5.81 -3.93
CA LYS A 105 -12.94 6.63 -4.77
C LYS A 105 -11.50 6.14 -4.53
N GLY A 106 -10.95 5.44 -5.52
CA GLY A 106 -9.59 4.90 -5.50
C GLY A 106 -8.68 5.62 -6.47
N GLU A 107 -7.45 5.87 -6.07
CA GLU A 107 -6.34 6.25 -6.94
C GLU A 107 -5.60 4.98 -7.33
N MET A 108 -5.30 4.82 -8.61
CA MET A 108 -4.53 3.71 -9.16
C MET A 108 -3.20 4.23 -9.66
N ILE A 109 -2.10 3.63 -9.21
CA ILE A 109 -0.76 3.83 -9.75
C ILE A 109 -0.43 2.58 -10.56
N SER A 110 -0.32 2.73 -11.87
CA SER A 110 -0.03 1.62 -12.79
C SER A 110 1.47 1.33 -12.85
N PHE A 111 1.85 0.19 -13.44
CA PHE A 111 3.25 -0.13 -13.70
C PHE A 111 3.97 0.95 -14.53
N ALA A 112 3.30 1.52 -15.53
CA ALA A 112 3.82 2.64 -16.29
C ALA A 112 4.12 3.87 -15.41
N GLY A 113 3.26 4.15 -14.42
CA GLY A 113 3.50 5.20 -13.42
C GLY A 113 4.69 4.91 -12.53
N LEU A 114 4.86 3.66 -12.09
CA LEU A 114 6.00 3.23 -11.29
C LEU A 114 7.32 3.37 -12.06
N CYS A 115 7.35 2.94 -13.32
CA CYS A 115 8.52 3.10 -14.19
C CYS A 115 8.86 4.57 -14.45
N LYS A 116 7.83 5.41 -14.67
CA LYS A 116 7.98 6.84 -14.93
C LYS A 116 8.63 7.59 -13.74
N MET A 117 8.23 7.25 -12.54
CA MET A 117 8.77 7.86 -11.32
C MET A 117 10.14 7.30 -10.93
N ALA A 118 10.67 6.31 -11.68
CA ALA A 118 11.89 5.59 -11.33
C ALA A 118 11.93 5.13 -9.87
N CYS A 119 10.78 4.65 -9.36
CA CYS A 119 10.58 4.35 -7.95
C CYS A 119 11.47 3.22 -7.47
N CYS A 120 12.39 3.53 -6.59
CA CYS A 120 13.25 2.55 -5.93
C CYS A 120 12.50 1.73 -4.88
N ASN A 121 11.52 2.34 -4.22
CA ASN A 121 10.73 1.70 -3.18
C ASN A 121 9.28 2.19 -3.19
N LEU A 122 8.43 1.52 -2.39
CA LEU A 122 7.01 1.83 -2.33
C LEU A 122 6.71 3.26 -1.85
N ALA A 123 7.53 3.82 -0.95
CA ALA A 123 7.30 5.19 -0.47
C ALA A 123 7.43 6.21 -1.61
N GLU A 124 8.44 6.09 -2.45
CA GLU A 124 8.66 6.96 -3.61
C GLU A 124 7.50 6.88 -4.61
N SER A 125 6.86 5.72 -4.71
CA SER A 125 5.69 5.52 -5.57
C SER A 125 4.51 6.44 -5.24
N PHE A 126 4.47 7.01 -4.04
CA PHE A 126 3.40 7.92 -3.59
C PHE A 126 3.75 9.41 -3.69
N GLU A 127 4.94 9.78 -4.14
CA GLU A 127 5.32 11.20 -4.20
C GLU A 127 4.37 12.01 -5.08
N ASN A 128 3.93 11.44 -6.19
CA ASN A 128 2.95 12.05 -7.09
C ASN A 128 1.49 11.70 -6.76
N SER A 129 1.23 11.12 -5.57
CA SER A 129 -0.14 10.81 -5.15
C SER A 129 -0.86 12.04 -4.61
N ALA A 130 -2.10 12.23 -5.04
CA ALA A 130 -3.00 13.22 -4.46
C ALA A 130 -3.46 12.83 -3.06
N SER A 131 -3.60 11.53 -2.80
CA SER A 131 -4.23 10.97 -1.60
C SER A 131 -3.25 10.76 -0.46
N VAL A 132 -1.99 10.51 -0.77
CA VAL A 132 -0.93 10.16 0.18
C VAL A 132 0.13 11.27 0.21
N THR A 133 0.69 11.53 1.38
CA THR A 133 1.89 12.37 1.54
C THR A 133 3.00 11.49 2.08
N VAL A 134 4.18 11.58 1.51
CA VAL A 134 5.38 10.86 1.95
C VAL A 134 6.28 11.79 2.74
N GLY A 135 6.98 11.26 3.70
CA GLY A 135 8.00 11.97 4.48
C GLY A 135 8.83 10.98 5.28
N TYR A 136 9.86 11.48 5.91
CA TYR A 136 10.65 10.70 6.87
C TYR A 136 10.07 10.83 8.27
N SER A 137 10.15 9.77 9.09
CA SER A 137 9.79 9.83 10.50
C SER A 137 10.83 10.62 11.29
N ASP A 138 12.09 10.41 10.96
CA ASP A 138 13.26 11.03 11.55
C ASP A 138 14.50 10.80 10.64
N ALA A 139 15.52 11.62 10.80
CA ALA A 139 16.75 11.53 10.02
C ALA A 139 17.64 10.32 10.41
N ILE A 140 17.58 9.88 11.66
CA ILE A 140 18.51 8.87 12.19
C ILE A 140 18.11 7.46 11.75
N SER A 141 16.82 7.10 11.83
CA SER A 141 16.33 5.83 11.30
C SER A 141 16.19 5.85 9.79
N GLY A 142 15.96 7.02 9.19
CA GLY A 142 15.63 7.20 7.79
C GLY A 142 14.36 6.45 7.39
N ALA A 143 13.49 6.14 8.37
CA ALA A 143 12.25 5.42 8.12
C ALA A 143 11.29 6.33 7.36
N ARG A 144 10.84 5.86 6.19
CA ARG A 144 9.87 6.59 5.37
C ARG A 144 8.46 6.32 5.87
N GLN A 145 7.69 7.36 6.05
CA GLN A 145 6.28 7.26 6.46
C GLN A 145 5.36 7.88 5.42
N ILE A 146 4.21 7.25 5.26
CA ILE A 146 3.10 7.86 4.55
C ILE A 146 2.15 8.52 5.53
N LYS A 147 1.40 9.51 5.05
CA LYS A 147 0.28 10.11 5.76
C LYS A 147 -0.94 10.12 4.84
N MET A 148 -2.05 9.63 5.36
CA MET A 148 -3.34 9.64 4.66
C MET A 148 -4.38 10.31 5.56
N LEU A 149 -5.19 11.20 4.99
CA LEU A 149 -6.16 12.01 5.73
C LEU A 149 -5.55 12.77 6.93
N GLY A 150 -4.27 13.18 6.83
CA GLY A 150 -3.55 13.89 7.89
C GLY A 150 -3.14 13.06 9.09
N LEU A 151 -3.14 11.75 8.97
CA LEU A 151 -2.73 10.80 10.02
C LEU A 151 -1.57 9.92 9.53
N ALA A 152 -0.78 9.40 10.46
CA ALA A 152 0.35 8.53 10.18
C ALA A 152 -0.08 7.26 9.42
N GLY A 153 0.83 6.70 8.64
CA GLY A 153 0.60 5.50 7.85
C GLY A 153 0.23 4.26 8.67
N THR A 154 0.56 4.25 9.95
CA THR A 154 0.14 3.22 10.90
C THR A 154 -1.38 3.10 11.08
N TYR A 155 -2.16 4.13 10.69
CA TYR A 155 -3.62 4.11 10.62
C TYR A 155 -4.17 3.73 9.26
N THR A 156 -3.29 3.52 8.27
CA THR A 156 -3.62 3.06 6.91
C THR A 156 -3.30 1.57 6.79
N GLN A 157 -4.26 0.78 6.38
CA GLN A 157 -4.03 -0.64 6.17
C GLN A 157 -3.32 -0.87 4.85
N ILE A 158 -2.18 -1.55 4.87
CA ILE A 158 -1.43 -1.93 3.68
C ILE A 158 -1.66 -3.42 3.42
N LEU A 159 -2.06 -3.74 2.20
CA LEU A 159 -2.34 -5.10 1.75
C LEU A 159 -1.39 -5.48 0.60
N ASP A 160 -1.02 -6.75 0.55
CA ASP A 160 -0.39 -7.41 -0.60
C ASP A 160 -1.39 -8.40 -1.20
N GLU A 161 -2.00 -8.04 -2.33
CA GLU A 161 -3.06 -8.82 -2.94
C GLU A 161 -4.13 -9.26 -1.91
N ASN A 162 -4.68 -8.29 -1.17
CA ASN A 162 -5.67 -8.46 -0.10
C ASN A 162 -5.19 -9.23 1.15
N ARG A 163 -3.88 -9.38 1.37
CA ARG A 163 -3.28 -9.87 2.64
C ARG A 163 -2.72 -8.68 3.42
N PRO A 164 -3.08 -8.48 4.70
CA PRO A 164 -2.45 -7.44 5.52
C PRO A 164 -0.94 -7.69 5.68
N ILE A 165 -0.15 -6.64 5.39
CA ILE A 165 1.31 -6.63 5.53
C ILE A 165 1.77 -5.35 6.23
N MET A 166 3.06 -5.23 6.52
CA MET A 166 3.68 -4.06 7.16
C MET A 166 2.99 -3.72 8.48
N ARG A 167 2.84 -4.73 9.32
CA ARG A 167 2.25 -4.66 10.66
C ARG A 167 3.34 -4.88 11.71
N GLY A 168 3.02 -4.63 12.98
CA GLY A 168 3.94 -4.89 14.07
C GLY A 168 5.26 -4.14 13.92
N LEU A 169 6.36 -4.83 14.12
CA LEU A 169 7.72 -4.26 14.05
C LEU A 169 8.13 -3.83 12.65
N SER A 170 7.55 -4.39 11.59
CA SER A 170 7.88 -4.04 10.21
C SER A 170 7.25 -2.72 9.75
N ALA A 171 6.24 -2.21 10.47
CA ALA A 171 5.45 -1.05 10.06
C ALA A 171 6.28 0.21 9.73
N PRO A 172 7.31 0.62 10.48
CA PRO A 172 8.09 1.81 10.17
C PRO A 172 8.90 1.70 8.88
N TYR A 173 9.36 0.51 8.53
CA TYR A 173 10.32 0.28 7.44
C TYR A 173 9.70 -0.36 6.21
N GLY A 174 8.52 -0.96 6.32
CA GLY A 174 7.90 -1.81 5.30
C GLY A 174 7.76 -1.13 3.94
N LEU A 175 7.58 0.19 3.90
CA LEU A 175 7.52 0.96 2.66
C LEU A 175 8.85 0.93 1.87
N SER A 176 9.97 0.73 2.54
CA SER A 176 11.29 0.56 1.89
C SER A 176 11.52 -0.87 1.40
N TYR A 177 10.70 -1.84 1.81
CA TYR A 177 10.91 -3.27 1.59
C TYR A 177 10.18 -3.86 0.39
N THR A 178 9.44 -3.03 -0.31
CA THR A 178 8.74 -3.42 -1.52
C THR A 178 9.22 -2.55 -2.68
N PRO A 179 10.08 -3.06 -3.55
CA PRO A 179 10.53 -2.33 -4.73
C PRO A 179 9.35 -2.05 -5.66
N GLY A 180 9.27 -0.82 -6.20
CA GLY A 180 8.22 -0.45 -7.15
C GLY A 180 8.21 -1.36 -8.40
N MET A 181 9.38 -1.81 -8.84
CA MET A 181 9.55 -2.69 -10.01
C MET A 181 9.01 -4.12 -9.81
N TRP A 182 8.68 -4.53 -8.57
CA TRP A 182 8.01 -5.80 -8.29
C TRP A 182 6.49 -5.73 -8.45
N LEU A 183 5.94 -4.52 -8.54
CA LEU A 183 4.51 -4.28 -8.56
C LEU A 183 3.99 -4.11 -9.99
N ASN A 184 2.78 -4.56 -10.23
CA ASN A 184 2.00 -4.26 -11.42
C ASN A 184 1.14 -3.00 -11.24
N SER A 185 0.60 -2.81 -10.04
CA SER A 185 -0.15 -1.62 -9.68
C SER A 185 -0.27 -1.44 -8.17
N ILE A 186 -0.62 -0.21 -7.76
CA ILE A 186 -0.95 0.14 -6.39
C ILE A 186 -2.34 0.78 -6.39
N GLN A 187 -3.22 0.28 -5.54
CA GLN A 187 -4.58 0.83 -5.37
C GLN A 187 -4.66 1.54 -4.03
N VAL A 188 -4.98 2.83 -4.04
CA VAL A 188 -5.11 3.67 -2.86
C VAL A 188 -6.57 4.07 -2.67
N SER A 189 -7.19 3.69 -1.57
CA SER A 189 -8.58 4.04 -1.25
C SER A 189 -8.64 4.83 0.05
N LYS A 190 -9.23 6.03 0.00
CA LYS A 190 -9.43 6.91 1.16
C LYS A 190 -10.68 6.53 1.96
N GLY A 191 -10.64 6.77 3.26
CA GLY A 191 -11.75 6.50 4.17
C GLY A 191 -11.72 5.06 4.69
N ILE A 192 -12.86 4.60 5.20
CA ILE A 192 -12.94 3.24 5.74
C ILE A 192 -12.92 2.20 4.62
N SER A 193 -12.32 1.04 4.84
CA SER A 193 -12.30 -0.06 3.87
C SER A 193 -13.38 -1.11 4.15
N SER A 194 -13.47 -2.16 3.31
CA SER A 194 -14.31 -3.34 3.55
C SER A 194 -14.00 -4.04 4.89
N VAL A 195 -15.00 -4.65 5.51
CA VAL A 195 -14.82 -5.46 6.73
C VAL A 195 -14.04 -6.76 6.47
N THR A 196 -13.96 -7.20 5.22
CA THR A 196 -13.23 -8.42 4.81
C THR A 196 -11.71 -8.28 4.97
N ALA A 197 -11.20 -7.03 4.89
CA ALA A 197 -9.78 -6.72 5.02
C ALA A 197 -9.29 -6.65 6.48
N GLY A 198 -10.21 -6.69 7.47
CA GLY A 198 -9.90 -6.57 8.88
C GLY A 198 -10.43 -5.26 9.51
N HIS A 199 -10.11 -5.06 10.79
CA HIS A 199 -10.60 -3.92 11.55
C HIS A 199 -9.66 -2.69 11.54
N GLU A 200 -8.42 -2.83 11.07
CA GLU A 200 -7.34 -1.83 11.27
C GLU A 200 -7.40 -0.61 10.32
N ALA A 201 -8.10 -0.69 9.20
CA ALA A 201 -8.20 0.45 8.28
C ALA A 201 -9.01 1.59 8.92
N ILE A 202 -8.33 2.66 9.36
CA ILE A 202 -8.92 3.86 9.93
C ILE A 202 -8.96 4.99 8.90
N THR A 203 -7.82 5.27 8.22
CA THR A 203 -7.72 6.37 7.25
C THR A 203 -7.92 5.91 5.81
N GLY A 204 -7.69 4.65 5.55
CA GLY A 204 -7.80 4.08 4.22
C GLY A 204 -7.08 2.75 4.07
N GLN A 205 -7.00 2.34 2.83
CA GLN A 205 -6.38 1.08 2.43
C GLN A 205 -5.49 1.31 1.22
N ILE A 206 -4.33 0.68 1.22
CA ILE A 206 -3.44 0.59 0.08
C ILE A 206 -3.27 -0.89 -0.24
N ASN A 207 -3.65 -1.32 -1.45
CA ASN A 207 -3.48 -2.69 -1.91
C ASN A 207 -2.42 -2.74 -3.01
N LEU A 208 -1.42 -3.59 -2.82
CA LEU A 208 -0.31 -3.81 -3.74
C LEU A 208 -0.63 -5.02 -4.61
N GLU A 209 -0.57 -4.85 -5.92
CA GLU A 209 -0.69 -5.93 -6.88
C GLU A 209 0.69 -6.22 -7.46
N HIS A 210 1.22 -7.39 -7.17
CA HIS A 210 2.51 -7.81 -7.71
C HIS A 210 2.41 -8.26 -9.16
N ARG A 211 3.56 -8.24 -9.86
CA ARG A 211 3.73 -8.87 -11.17
C ARG A 211 3.39 -10.36 -11.06
N LYS A 212 2.65 -10.87 -12.05
CA LYS A 212 2.15 -12.25 -12.05
C LYS A 212 3.02 -13.15 -12.91
N PRO A 213 3.17 -14.44 -12.55
CA PRO A 213 3.97 -15.38 -13.32
C PRO A 213 3.47 -15.62 -14.75
N THR A 214 2.19 -15.33 -15.02
CA THR A 214 1.54 -15.58 -16.32
C THR A 214 1.67 -14.42 -17.31
N ASP A 215 1.74 -13.20 -16.79
CA ASP A 215 1.57 -11.97 -17.56
C ASP A 215 2.88 -11.22 -17.74
N ASP A 216 3.97 -11.76 -17.18
CA ASP A 216 5.25 -11.09 -17.14
C ASP A 216 6.23 -11.57 -18.21
N GLU A 217 7.18 -10.72 -18.53
CA GLU A 217 8.29 -11.05 -19.42
C GLU A 217 9.16 -12.16 -18.80
N ARG A 218 9.74 -13.00 -19.65
CA ARG A 218 10.62 -14.08 -19.17
C ARG A 218 11.80 -13.57 -18.36
N LEU A 219 12.30 -12.41 -18.70
CA LEU A 219 13.39 -11.75 -17.99
C LEU A 219 13.21 -10.24 -18.06
N PHE A 220 13.15 -9.61 -16.93
CA PHE A 220 13.15 -8.16 -16.78
C PHE A 220 14.31 -7.76 -15.87
N ILE A 221 15.11 -6.80 -16.32
CA ILE A 221 16.23 -6.24 -15.56
C ILE A 221 16.05 -4.72 -15.54
N ASN A 222 16.06 -4.15 -14.36
CA ASN A 222 16.05 -2.71 -14.15
C ASN A 222 17.26 -2.34 -13.31
N PHE A 223 18.05 -1.39 -13.79
CA PHE A 223 19.18 -0.81 -13.08
C PHE A 223 18.92 0.69 -12.92
N TYR A 224 19.06 1.18 -11.71
CA TYR A 224 18.94 2.58 -11.35
C TYR A 224 20.25 3.08 -10.76
N LEU A 225 20.61 4.31 -11.07
CA LEU A 225 21.77 5.02 -10.52
C LEU A 225 21.42 6.51 -10.50
N ASP A 226 21.63 7.17 -9.38
CA ASP A 226 21.48 8.62 -9.24
C ASP A 226 22.82 9.36 -9.27
N ASP A 227 22.79 10.67 -9.07
CA ASP A 227 23.94 11.57 -9.07
C ASP A 227 24.88 11.35 -7.87
N GLU A 228 24.40 10.74 -6.80
CA GLU A 228 25.19 10.36 -5.62
C GLU A 228 25.78 8.94 -5.77
N LEU A 229 25.63 8.34 -6.95
CA LEU A 229 25.99 6.96 -7.24
C LEU A 229 25.35 5.94 -6.28
N ARG A 230 24.06 6.05 -6.04
CA ARG A 230 23.26 5.05 -5.35
C ARG A 230 22.80 3.98 -6.34
N PRO A 231 23.47 2.81 -6.41
CA PRO A 231 23.08 1.75 -7.33
C PRO A 231 21.92 0.96 -6.77
N GLU A 232 20.97 0.64 -7.66
CA GLU A 232 19.89 -0.28 -7.39
C GLU A 232 19.72 -1.25 -8.57
N LEU A 233 19.51 -2.52 -8.26
CA LEU A 233 19.27 -3.57 -9.24
C LEU A 233 17.99 -4.33 -8.90
N ASN A 234 17.09 -4.39 -9.87
CA ASN A 234 15.91 -5.24 -9.83
C ASN A 234 15.98 -6.28 -10.96
N LEU A 235 15.69 -7.53 -10.65
CA LEU A 235 15.57 -8.60 -11.62
C LEU A 235 14.29 -9.38 -11.36
N SER A 236 13.52 -9.65 -12.41
CA SER A 236 12.43 -10.60 -12.36
C SER A 236 12.53 -11.62 -13.49
N THR A 237 12.15 -12.86 -13.21
CA THR A 237 12.04 -13.91 -14.23
C THR A 237 10.78 -14.72 -14.02
N ALA A 238 9.90 -14.71 -15.04
CA ALA A 238 8.64 -15.44 -15.05
C ALA A 238 8.73 -16.64 -15.97
N LEU A 239 8.40 -17.82 -15.46
CA LEU A 239 8.54 -19.09 -16.17
C LEU A 239 7.27 -19.94 -16.04
N PRO A 240 6.66 -20.39 -17.15
CA PRO A 240 5.72 -21.49 -17.11
C PRO A 240 6.49 -22.79 -16.82
N VAL A 241 6.07 -23.50 -15.77
CA VAL A 241 6.71 -24.76 -15.33
C VAL A 241 6.15 -25.94 -16.09
N THR A 242 4.86 -25.93 -16.38
CA THR A 242 4.17 -26.95 -17.16
C THR A 242 3.91 -26.47 -18.59
N LYS A 243 3.85 -27.43 -19.54
CA LYS A 243 3.61 -27.11 -20.96
C LYS A 243 2.24 -26.48 -21.22
N ASP A 244 1.26 -26.85 -20.43
CA ASP A 244 -0.12 -26.32 -20.45
C ASP A 244 -0.24 -24.98 -19.72
N LYS A 245 0.86 -24.44 -19.19
CA LYS A 245 0.95 -23.17 -18.43
C LYS A 245 0.08 -23.13 -17.17
N LYS A 246 -0.45 -24.28 -16.70
CA LYS A 246 -1.25 -24.32 -15.48
C LYS A 246 -0.45 -24.02 -14.22
N LEU A 247 0.83 -24.38 -14.21
CA LEU A 247 1.77 -24.05 -13.14
C LEU A 247 2.82 -23.08 -13.66
N SER A 248 2.91 -21.93 -13.03
CA SER A 248 3.86 -20.87 -13.37
C SER A 248 4.53 -20.33 -12.10
N THR A 249 5.75 -19.82 -12.25
CA THR A 249 6.52 -19.21 -11.16
C THR A 249 7.18 -17.92 -11.61
N ILE A 250 7.37 -16.98 -10.66
CA ILE A 250 8.17 -15.79 -10.83
C ILE A 250 9.17 -15.66 -9.69
N LEU A 251 10.43 -15.42 -10.03
CA LEU A 251 11.49 -15.05 -9.10
C LEU A 251 11.74 -13.55 -9.20
N LEU A 252 11.79 -12.87 -8.07
CA LEU A 252 12.02 -11.44 -7.93
C LEU A 252 13.26 -11.23 -7.06
N LEU A 253 14.23 -10.47 -7.54
CA LEU A 253 15.44 -10.11 -6.81
C LEU A 253 15.58 -8.59 -6.76
N HIS A 254 16.03 -8.07 -5.63
CA HIS A 254 16.29 -6.66 -5.42
C HIS A 254 17.55 -6.47 -4.57
N GLY A 255 18.33 -5.46 -4.91
CA GLY A 255 19.47 -5.02 -4.13
C GLY A 255 19.70 -3.53 -4.28
N SER A 256 19.93 -2.83 -3.18
CA SER A 256 20.23 -1.40 -3.17
C SER A 256 21.34 -1.05 -2.19
N LEU A 257 22.16 -0.07 -2.55
CA LEU A 257 23.21 0.51 -1.74
C LEU A 257 23.04 2.02 -1.71
N ASP A 258 22.68 2.56 -0.58
CA ASP A 258 22.60 3.99 -0.34
C ASP A 258 23.72 4.36 0.64
N THR A 259 24.88 4.67 0.09
CA THR A 259 26.10 4.93 0.87
C THR A 259 26.84 6.17 0.39
N HIS A 260 26.27 6.92 -0.56
CA HIS A 260 26.88 8.07 -1.23
C HIS A 260 28.33 7.75 -1.61
N LEU A 261 28.52 7.00 -2.69
CA LEU A 261 29.87 6.58 -3.12
C LEU A 261 30.74 7.78 -3.54
N LEU A 262 30.13 8.87 -3.99
CA LEU A 262 30.78 10.15 -4.30
C LEU A 262 30.20 11.22 -3.38
N GLY A 263 30.87 11.51 -2.32
CA GLY A 263 30.45 12.55 -1.37
C GLY A 263 30.32 12.04 0.05
N ASP A 264 29.76 12.86 0.89
CA ASP A 264 29.40 12.49 2.25
C ASP A 264 27.90 12.65 2.48
N MET A 265 27.39 12.02 3.52
CA MET A 265 25.95 12.03 3.86
C MET A 265 25.57 13.26 4.70
N ASP A 266 26.38 14.30 4.73
CA ASP A 266 26.23 15.53 5.51
C ASP A 266 26.14 16.73 4.55
N ASP A 267 24.96 16.92 3.97
CA ASP A 267 24.71 17.96 2.95
C ASP A 267 24.55 19.34 3.58
N ASN A 268 24.09 19.39 4.84
CA ASN A 268 23.86 20.63 5.56
C ASN A 268 25.12 21.13 6.33
N GLY A 269 26.16 20.31 6.47
CA GLY A 269 27.45 20.64 7.06
C GLY A 269 27.44 20.72 8.59
N ASP A 270 26.48 20.06 9.27
CA ASP A 270 26.35 20.08 10.73
C ASP A 270 27.20 19.00 11.44
N GLY A 271 27.84 18.12 10.67
CA GLY A 271 28.69 17.05 11.17
C GLY A 271 27.93 15.74 11.43
N PHE A 272 26.64 15.66 11.11
CA PHE A 272 25.82 14.46 11.18
C PHE A 272 25.39 14.01 9.79
N MET A 273 25.09 12.72 9.66
CA MET A 273 24.51 12.18 8.43
C MET A 273 23.04 12.59 8.36
N ASP A 274 22.63 13.24 7.26
CA ASP A 274 21.24 13.65 7.02
C ASP A 274 20.31 12.45 6.80
N LEU A 275 20.84 11.36 6.23
CA LEU A 275 20.17 10.07 6.03
C LEU A 275 21.11 8.92 6.40
N PRO A 276 20.59 7.76 6.80
CA PRO A 276 21.42 6.59 7.13
C PRO A 276 22.03 5.97 5.87
N LYS A 277 23.27 5.50 5.98
CA LYS A 277 23.88 4.60 5.00
C LYS A 277 23.14 3.26 5.02
N THR A 278 22.48 2.93 3.92
CA THR A 278 21.60 1.76 3.84
C THR A 278 22.15 0.71 2.88
N ARG A 279 22.04 -0.56 3.26
CA ARG A 279 22.29 -1.72 2.41
C ARG A 279 21.11 -2.65 2.54
N LEU A 280 20.45 -2.94 1.42
CA LEU A 280 19.24 -3.75 1.37
C LEU A 280 19.40 -4.84 0.30
N GLY A 281 19.01 -6.06 0.64
CA GLY A 281 18.87 -7.18 -0.28
C GLY A 281 17.57 -7.92 -0.03
N ALA A 282 16.83 -8.23 -1.10
CA ALA A 282 15.56 -8.95 -1.01
C ALA A 282 15.41 -9.97 -2.14
N VAL A 283 14.76 -11.08 -1.82
CA VAL A 283 14.36 -12.12 -2.76
C VAL A 283 12.93 -12.55 -2.48
N ALA A 284 12.13 -12.70 -3.54
CA ALA A 284 10.81 -13.32 -3.44
C ALA A 284 10.62 -14.33 -4.58
N ASN A 285 9.92 -15.43 -4.27
CA ASN A 285 9.50 -16.40 -5.27
C ASN A 285 8.02 -16.68 -5.08
N ARG A 286 7.27 -16.59 -6.18
CA ARG A 286 5.81 -16.70 -6.20
C ARG A 286 5.38 -17.73 -7.22
N TRP A 287 4.37 -18.50 -6.90
CA TRP A 287 3.83 -19.57 -7.69
C TRP A 287 2.34 -19.40 -7.91
N LEU A 288 1.87 -19.78 -9.06
CA LEU A 288 0.46 -19.82 -9.43
C LEU A 288 0.16 -21.16 -10.11
N TYR A 289 -0.82 -21.86 -9.60
CA TYR A 289 -1.44 -23.01 -10.24
C TYR A 289 -2.91 -22.71 -10.51
N THR A 290 -3.36 -22.98 -11.74
CA THR A 290 -4.75 -22.82 -12.17
C THR A 290 -5.27 -24.16 -12.72
N ALA A 291 -6.29 -24.70 -12.09
CA ALA A 291 -6.93 -25.96 -12.52
C ALA A 291 -8.02 -25.71 -13.59
N ASP A 292 -8.40 -26.77 -14.33
CA ASP A 292 -9.43 -26.67 -15.38
C ASP A 292 -10.82 -26.27 -14.86
N ASN A 293 -11.13 -26.55 -13.61
CA ASN A 293 -12.39 -26.17 -12.96
C ASN A 293 -12.39 -24.72 -12.43
N GLY A 294 -11.35 -23.94 -12.73
CA GLY A 294 -11.20 -22.55 -12.26
C GLY A 294 -10.64 -22.41 -10.85
N ALA A 295 -10.31 -23.52 -10.16
CA ALA A 295 -9.64 -23.44 -8.87
C ALA A 295 -8.21 -22.91 -9.04
N GLN A 296 -7.79 -22.02 -8.13
CA GLN A 296 -6.46 -21.43 -8.12
C GLN A 296 -5.76 -21.67 -6.79
N VAL A 297 -4.48 -22.00 -6.89
CA VAL A 297 -3.57 -22.07 -5.73
C VAL A 297 -2.41 -21.11 -5.97
N ARG A 298 -2.16 -20.24 -5.00
CA ARG A 298 -1.01 -19.31 -5.04
C ARG A 298 -0.23 -19.47 -3.75
N TRP A 299 1.09 -19.55 -3.86
CA TRP A 299 1.97 -19.59 -2.69
C TRP A 299 3.28 -18.89 -3.02
N GLY A 300 3.98 -18.50 -2.01
CA GLY A 300 5.28 -17.86 -2.18
C GLY A 300 5.95 -17.54 -0.87
N PHE A 301 7.18 -17.08 -0.99
CA PHE A 301 7.95 -16.55 0.13
C PHE A 301 8.73 -15.29 -0.29
N LYS A 302 9.03 -14.45 0.69
CA LYS A 302 9.92 -13.28 0.59
C LYS A 302 10.92 -13.35 1.73
N TYR A 303 12.19 -13.11 1.44
CA TYR A 303 13.23 -12.89 2.44
C TYR A 303 13.92 -11.56 2.17
N LEU A 304 14.23 -10.84 3.24
CA LEU A 304 14.86 -9.53 3.19
C LEU A 304 15.88 -9.40 4.31
N ALA A 305 16.98 -8.72 4.02
CA ALA A 305 17.98 -8.29 5.01
C ALA A 305 18.40 -6.85 4.73
N GLU A 306 18.37 -6.02 5.77
CA GLU A 306 18.74 -4.61 5.73
C GLU A 306 19.71 -4.26 6.85
N ASN A 307 20.60 -3.32 6.56
CA ASN A 307 21.48 -2.68 7.53
C ASN A 307 21.51 -1.18 7.26
N ARG A 308 21.16 -0.38 8.28
CA ARG A 308 21.21 1.08 8.26
C ARG A 308 22.23 1.54 9.30
N LEU A 309 23.08 2.50 8.95
CA LEU A 309 24.07 3.10 9.84
C LEU A 309 23.96 4.62 9.73
N SER A 310 23.78 5.29 10.86
CA SER A 310 23.66 6.75 10.94
C SER A 310 24.42 7.32 12.14
N GLY A 311 24.36 8.62 12.37
CA GLY A 311 25.01 9.33 13.45
C GLY A 311 25.98 10.40 12.94
N GLN A 312 27.06 10.64 13.66
CA GLN A 312 28.07 11.59 13.21
C GLN A 312 28.74 11.14 11.89
N LYS A 313 29.10 12.06 11.05
CA LYS A 313 29.62 11.88 9.68
C LYS A 313 30.68 10.77 9.52
N HIS A 314 31.59 10.65 10.47
CA HIS A 314 32.69 9.66 10.44
C HIS A 314 32.43 8.43 11.29
N TYR A 315 31.25 8.29 11.87
CA TYR A 315 30.91 7.15 12.70
C TYR A 315 30.95 5.84 11.89
N LYS A 316 31.49 4.80 12.53
CA LYS A 316 31.56 3.43 12.02
C LYS A 316 31.00 2.47 13.07
N ALA A 317 30.35 1.40 12.65
CA ALA A 317 29.80 0.39 13.56
C ALA A 317 30.86 -0.23 14.51
N SER A 318 32.15 -0.23 14.12
CA SER A 318 33.27 -0.67 15.00
C SER A 318 33.57 0.26 16.18
N MET A 319 33.01 1.48 16.16
CA MET A 319 33.18 2.46 17.25
C MET A 319 32.12 2.31 18.34
N ARG A 320 31.22 1.33 18.23
CA ARG A 320 30.14 1.09 19.20
C ARG A 320 30.69 0.88 20.60
N GLU A 321 31.78 0.09 20.76
CA GLU A 321 32.39 -0.22 22.06
C GLU A 321 32.94 1.04 22.73
N GLU A 322 33.56 1.95 21.98
CA GLU A 322 34.03 3.25 22.50
C GLU A 322 32.86 4.10 22.99
N MET A 323 31.74 4.10 22.29
CA MET A 323 30.56 4.83 22.69
C MET A 323 29.97 4.30 23.99
N ASP A 324 29.98 2.98 24.21
CA ASP A 324 29.49 2.36 25.43
C ASP A 324 30.39 2.62 26.65
N THR A 325 31.70 2.73 26.44
CA THR A 325 32.68 2.85 27.51
C THR A 325 33.12 4.28 27.78
N ASP A 326 33.17 5.12 26.80
CA ASP A 326 33.77 6.45 26.81
C ASP A 326 32.81 7.58 26.38
N TRP A 327 31.47 7.36 26.52
CA TRP A 327 30.43 8.33 26.12
C TRP A 327 30.63 9.71 26.79
N ASP A 328 31.12 9.74 28.03
CA ASP A 328 31.39 10.95 28.81
C ASP A 328 32.72 11.64 28.41
N LYS A 329 33.56 10.99 27.61
CA LYS A 329 34.83 11.52 27.10
C LYS A 329 34.74 12.04 25.66
N GLY A 330 33.52 12.10 25.11
CA GLY A 330 33.30 12.62 23.78
C GLY A 330 33.40 11.56 22.67
N ALA A 331 33.03 10.31 22.96
CA ALA A 331 32.87 9.28 21.95
C ALA A 331 31.86 9.69 20.87
N MET A 332 32.11 9.26 19.63
CA MET A 332 31.23 9.63 18.52
C MET A 332 29.83 9.01 18.66
N TYR A 333 28.79 9.82 18.54
CA TYR A 333 27.43 9.34 18.49
C TYR A 333 27.17 8.57 17.20
N GLY A 334 26.52 7.41 17.31
CA GLY A 334 26.08 6.62 16.17
C GLY A 334 24.88 5.75 16.48
N SER A 335 24.23 5.31 15.42
CA SER A 335 23.10 4.37 15.45
C SER A 335 23.25 3.31 14.38
N GLN A 336 22.74 2.13 14.63
CA GLN A 336 22.64 1.07 13.65
C GLN A 336 21.33 0.32 13.79
N ILE A 337 20.68 0.01 12.67
CA ILE A 337 19.47 -0.79 12.60
C ILE A 337 19.74 -1.97 11.67
N LYS A 338 19.46 -3.18 12.12
CA LYS A 338 19.57 -4.42 11.34
C LYS A 338 18.23 -5.13 11.33
N ASN A 339 17.61 -5.15 10.17
CA ASN A 339 16.30 -5.76 9.94
C ASN A 339 16.43 -7.02 9.11
N ARG A 340 15.60 -8.03 9.43
CA ARG A 340 15.41 -9.24 8.64
C ARG A 340 13.94 -9.60 8.64
N GLU A 341 13.41 -9.91 7.47
CA GLU A 341 12.03 -10.34 7.29
C GLU A 341 11.99 -11.65 6.53
N LEU A 342 11.13 -12.57 6.97
CA LEU A 342 10.72 -13.76 6.24
C LEU A 342 9.20 -13.79 6.21
N ASN A 343 8.64 -13.63 5.02
CA ASN A 343 7.19 -13.79 4.79
C ASN A 343 6.94 -15.02 3.93
N ALA A 344 5.93 -15.80 4.26
CA ALA A 344 5.46 -16.92 3.45
C ALA A 344 3.93 -16.93 3.44
N TYR A 345 3.35 -17.21 2.28
CA TYR A 345 1.90 -17.21 2.13
C TYR A 345 1.39 -18.39 1.30
N PHE A 346 0.13 -18.71 1.54
CA PHE A 346 -0.65 -19.68 0.77
C PHE A 346 -2.07 -19.13 0.56
N LYS A 347 -2.54 -19.16 -0.69
CA LYS A 347 -3.91 -18.79 -1.07
C LYS A 347 -4.53 -19.92 -1.88
N PHE A 348 -5.75 -20.27 -1.56
CA PHE A 348 -6.58 -21.19 -2.32
C PHE A 348 -7.91 -20.53 -2.63
N GLY A 349 -8.38 -20.61 -3.85
CA GLY A 349 -9.69 -20.14 -4.27
C GLY A 349 -10.34 -21.13 -5.22
N MET A 350 -11.62 -21.38 -5.04
CA MET A 350 -12.38 -22.32 -5.87
C MET A 350 -13.78 -21.78 -6.12
N PRO A 351 -14.24 -21.73 -7.38
CA PRO A 351 -15.64 -21.47 -7.68
C PRO A 351 -16.50 -22.66 -7.20
N VAL A 352 -17.68 -22.37 -6.66
CA VAL A 352 -18.60 -23.39 -6.11
C VAL A 352 -20.04 -23.08 -6.53
N GLY A 353 -20.83 -24.13 -6.68
CA GLY A 353 -22.25 -24.03 -7.07
C GLY A 353 -22.48 -23.66 -8.52
N PRO A 354 -23.76 -23.53 -8.92
CA PRO A 354 -24.13 -23.07 -10.25
C PRO A 354 -23.80 -21.59 -10.43
N GLY A 355 -23.51 -21.21 -11.67
CA GLY A 355 -23.33 -19.82 -12.02
C GLY A 355 -24.67 -19.07 -12.08
N VAL A 356 -24.63 -17.79 -11.78
CA VAL A 356 -25.72 -16.85 -12.04
C VAL A 356 -25.42 -16.19 -13.37
N TYR A 357 -26.35 -16.29 -14.32
CA TYR A 357 -26.18 -15.76 -15.66
C TYR A 357 -26.94 -14.45 -15.82
N ASP A 358 -26.33 -13.50 -16.52
CA ASP A 358 -27.01 -12.31 -17.05
C ASP A 358 -27.37 -12.59 -18.52
N GLU A 359 -28.68 -12.68 -18.81
CA GLU A 359 -29.18 -12.98 -20.17
C GLU A 359 -28.81 -11.87 -21.17
N ASP A 360 -28.62 -10.63 -20.67
CA ASP A 360 -28.31 -9.46 -21.53
C ASP A 360 -26.81 -9.31 -21.84
N GLN A 361 -25.91 -9.90 -21.03
CA GLN A 361 -24.46 -9.65 -21.12
C GLN A 361 -23.60 -10.90 -21.38
N GLN A 362 -24.19 -12.10 -21.41
CA GLN A 362 -23.50 -13.39 -21.49
C GLN A 362 -22.45 -13.64 -20.38
N ASP A 363 -22.50 -12.85 -19.29
CA ASP A 363 -21.63 -12.97 -18.14
C ASP A 363 -22.15 -14.02 -17.17
N GLU A 364 -21.21 -14.71 -16.50
CA GLU A 364 -21.49 -15.71 -15.46
C GLU A 364 -20.78 -15.34 -14.17
N LEU A 365 -21.53 -15.07 -13.10
CA LEU A 365 -20.99 -14.90 -11.76
C LEU A 365 -21.07 -16.22 -10.99
N ARG A 366 -19.93 -16.70 -10.45
CA ARG A 366 -19.89 -17.91 -9.62
C ARG A 366 -19.53 -17.58 -8.18
N SER A 367 -20.31 -18.14 -7.27
CA SER A 367 -19.96 -18.16 -5.85
C SER A 367 -18.60 -18.84 -5.67
N ASN A 368 -17.83 -18.42 -4.68
CA ASN A 368 -16.50 -18.95 -4.47
C ASN A 368 -16.16 -19.09 -2.98
N ILE A 369 -15.29 -20.06 -2.68
CA ILE A 369 -14.66 -20.20 -1.38
C ILE A 369 -13.19 -19.83 -1.54
N ALA A 370 -12.67 -19.05 -0.60
CA ALA A 370 -11.26 -18.71 -0.55
C ALA A 370 -10.67 -18.97 0.85
N PHE A 371 -9.44 -19.44 0.86
CA PHE A 371 -8.65 -19.63 2.06
C PHE A 371 -7.30 -18.92 1.86
N VAL A 372 -6.89 -18.15 2.85
CA VAL A 372 -5.62 -17.42 2.86
C VAL A 372 -4.92 -17.71 4.17
N ALA A 373 -3.66 -18.13 4.09
CA ALA A 373 -2.75 -18.26 5.22
C ALA A 373 -1.50 -17.44 4.95
N ASP A 374 -1.04 -16.72 5.96
CA ASP A 374 0.14 -15.89 5.90
C ASP A 374 0.97 -16.08 7.18
N TYR A 375 2.28 -16.20 7.02
CA TYR A 375 3.25 -16.19 8.10
C TYR A 375 4.27 -15.10 7.84
N ASP A 376 4.49 -14.26 8.82
CA ASP A 376 5.51 -13.23 8.81
C ASP A 376 6.40 -13.32 10.05
N ARG A 377 7.70 -13.27 9.83
CA ARG A 377 8.69 -13.14 10.90
C ARG A 377 9.58 -11.95 10.61
N PHE A 378 9.49 -10.95 11.47
CA PHE A 378 10.33 -9.78 11.43
C PHE A 378 11.27 -9.76 12.64
N ARG A 379 12.54 -9.41 12.42
CA ARG A 379 13.52 -9.21 13.48
C ARG A 379 14.25 -7.91 13.29
N GLU A 380 14.24 -7.09 14.32
CA GLU A 380 14.99 -5.84 14.41
C GLU A 380 16.00 -5.91 15.54
N ARG A 381 17.22 -5.47 15.26
CA ARG A 381 18.25 -5.17 16.25
C ARG A 381 18.76 -3.78 15.98
N ALA A 382 18.61 -2.90 16.94
CA ALA A 382 18.98 -1.51 16.78
C ALA A 382 19.69 -0.96 18.02
N TYR A 383 20.53 0.02 17.80
CA TYR A 383 20.97 0.92 18.87
C TYR A 383 20.95 2.37 18.37
N PHE A 384 20.70 3.28 19.29
CA PHE A 384 20.65 4.71 19.06
C PHE A 384 21.40 5.41 20.19
N GLY A 385 22.69 5.75 19.95
CA GLY A 385 23.55 6.15 21.03
C GLY A 385 23.68 5.02 22.06
N LEU A 386 23.28 5.27 23.28
CA LEU A 386 23.34 4.27 24.38
C LEU A 386 22.05 3.43 24.48
N ASN A 387 21.00 3.79 23.75
CA ASN A 387 19.75 3.02 23.77
C ASN A 387 19.88 1.77 22.90
N ASP A 388 19.62 0.60 23.44
CA ASP A 388 19.59 -0.66 22.72
C ASP A 388 18.16 -1.19 22.60
N TYR A 389 17.83 -1.68 21.39
CA TYR A 389 16.54 -2.25 21.07
C TYR A 389 16.71 -3.59 20.35
N ASP A 390 16.04 -4.64 20.83
CA ASP A 390 15.94 -5.96 20.15
C ASP A 390 14.46 -6.35 20.11
N GLY A 391 13.95 -6.61 18.93
CA GLY A 391 12.57 -7.03 18.70
C GLY A 391 12.50 -8.20 17.74
N THR A 392 11.65 -9.18 18.05
CA THR A 392 11.28 -10.28 17.16
C THR A 392 9.75 -10.41 17.15
N ASP A 393 9.16 -10.30 15.98
CA ASP A 393 7.72 -10.41 15.77
C ASP A 393 7.43 -11.63 14.87
N ASN A 394 6.60 -12.55 15.36
CA ASN A 394 6.12 -13.69 14.59
C ASN A 394 4.61 -13.57 14.48
N MET A 395 4.09 -13.43 13.26
CA MET A 395 2.67 -13.28 12.98
C MET A 395 2.16 -14.42 12.11
N VAL A 396 1.00 -14.97 12.45
CA VAL A 396 0.25 -15.92 11.64
C VAL A 396 -1.14 -15.35 11.40
N SER A 397 -1.54 -15.26 10.16
CA SER A 397 -2.90 -14.83 9.79
C SER A 397 -3.58 -15.91 8.96
N LEU A 398 -4.80 -16.25 9.33
CA LEU A 398 -5.65 -17.22 8.63
C LEU A 398 -6.97 -16.53 8.30
N ASN A 399 -7.43 -16.61 7.06
CA ASN A 399 -8.71 -16.06 6.63
C ASN A 399 -9.42 -17.07 5.73
N MET A 400 -10.65 -17.42 6.07
CA MET A 400 -11.52 -18.25 5.26
C MET A 400 -12.78 -17.48 4.94
N MET A 401 -13.15 -17.41 3.65
CA MET A 401 -14.31 -16.64 3.20
C MET A 401 -15.12 -17.40 2.17
N TYR A 402 -16.41 -17.13 2.18
CA TYR A 402 -17.37 -17.58 1.18
C TYR A 402 -18.06 -16.36 0.59
N ASN A 403 -17.94 -16.18 -0.72
CA ASN A 403 -18.65 -15.17 -1.48
C ASN A 403 -19.82 -15.84 -2.22
N HIS A 404 -21.03 -15.41 -1.94
CA HIS A 404 -22.23 -15.92 -2.56
C HIS A 404 -22.92 -14.87 -3.42
N TYR A 405 -23.17 -15.19 -4.68
CA TYR A 405 -23.95 -14.37 -5.59
C TYR A 405 -25.38 -14.90 -5.65
N PHE A 406 -26.35 -14.14 -5.10
CA PHE A 406 -27.79 -14.43 -5.25
C PHE A 406 -28.28 -14.02 -6.63
N SER A 407 -27.70 -12.94 -7.18
CA SER A 407 -27.97 -12.39 -8.51
C SER A 407 -26.86 -11.38 -8.84
N PHE A 408 -26.87 -10.81 -10.04
CA PHE A 408 -25.99 -9.70 -10.41
C PHE A 408 -26.16 -8.45 -9.51
N ARG A 409 -27.30 -8.33 -8.85
CA ARG A 409 -27.59 -7.21 -7.93
C ARG A 409 -27.22 -7.47 -6.48
N HIS A 410 -27.15 -8.71 -6.07
CA HIS A 410 -27.08 -9.09 -4.66
C HIS A 410 -25.95 -10.11 -4.42
N SER A 411 -24.97 -9.71 -3.63
CA SER A 411 -23.94 -10.65 -3.15
C SER A 411 -23.73 -10.53 -1.64
N LEU A 412 -23.26 -11.61 -1.03
CA LEU A 412 -22.95 -11.70 0.38
C LEU A 412 -21.60 -12.38 0.55
N ILE A 413 -20.69 -11.72 1.24
CA ILE A 413 -19.43 -12.32 1.68
C ILE A 413 -19.55 -12.59 3.18
N VAL A 414 -19.27 -13.82 3.61
CA VAL A 414 -19.11 -14.20 5.01
C VAL A 414 -17.75 -14.82 5.22
N GLY A 415 -17.16 -14.61 6.38
CA GLY A 415 -15.86 -15.20 6.65
C GLY A 415 -15.48 -15.18 8.12
N VAL A 416 -14.42 -15.94 8.40
CA VAL A 416 -13.76 -16.00 9.70
C VAL A 416 -12.28 -15.75 9.51
N GLN A 417 -11.70 -14.99 10.43
CA GLN A 417 -10.27 -14.63 10.40
C GLN A 417 -9.68 -14.85 11.78
N SER A 418 -8.47 -15.39 11.81
CA SER A 418 -7.65 -15.47 13.02
C SER A 418 -6.32 -14.76 12.77
N HIS A 419 -5.86 -14.03 13.77
CA HIS A 419 -4.55 -13.38 13.78
C HIS A 419 -3.84 -13.70 15.09
N LEU A 420 -2.65 -14.28 14.99
CA LEU A 420 -1.81 -14.64 16.12
C LEU A 420 -0.50 -13.88 16.00
N GLN A 421 -0.13 -13.12 17.02
CA GLN A 421 1.12 -12.38 17.09
C GLN A 421 1.88 -12.75 18.36
N PHE A 422 3.14 -13.07 18.19
CA PHE A 422 4.10 -13.33 19.27
C PHE A 422 5.22 -12.32 19.13
N LEU A 423 5.19 -11.30 19.97
CA LEU A 423 6.13 -10.20 19.98
C LEU A 423 7.05 -10.37 21.20
N ASP A 424 8.33 -10.59 20.95
CA ASP A 424 9.42 -10.54 21.95
C ASP A 424 10.14 -9.21 21.73
N GLU A 425 10.07 -8.28 22.68
CA GLU A 425 10.56 -6.92 22.50
C GLU A 425 11.25 -6.44 23.78
N SER A 426 12.45 -5.91 23.66
CA SER A 426 13.20 -5.36 24.77
C SER A 426 13.86 -4.02 24.41
N LEU A 427 13.84 -3.10 25.36
CA LEU A 427 14.48 -1.79 25.28
C LEU A 427 15.36 -1.56 26.48
N LEU A 428 16.64 -1.25 26.24
CA LEU A 428 17.54 -0.70 27.23
C LEU A 428 17.70 0.80 26.97
N ASN A 429 17.29 1.64 27.92
CA ASN A 429 17.37 3.10 27.85
C ASN A 429 18.19 3.61 29.06
N PRO A 430 19.54 3.50 29.01
CA PRO A 430 20.39 3.98 30.08
C PRO A 430 20.33 5.52 30.09
N THR A 431 20.20 6.04 31.29
CA THR A 431 20.27 7.48 31.57
C THR A 431 21.47 7.69 32.49
N PRO A 432 22.70 7.89 31.93
CA PRO A 432 23.93 7.93 32.71
C PRO A 432 23.97 8.94 33.85
N TRP A 433 23.26 10.09 33.66
CA TRP A 433 23.10 11.13 34.68
C TRP A 433 22.15 10.72 35.82
N LEU A 434 21.49 9.58 35.75
CA LEU A 434 20.57 9.07 36.76
C LEU A 434 21.10 7.86 37.50
N ASP A 435 22.25 7.34 37.06
CA ASP A 435 22.83 6.09 37.57
C ASP A 435 21.83 4.91 37.57
N ALA A 436 20.90 4.96 36.60
CA ALA A 436 19.83 3.99 36.42
C ALA A 436 19.75 3.54 34.95
N ALA A 437 19.64 2.24 34.74
CA ALA A 437 19.29 1.70 33.44
C ALA A 437 17.77 1.42 33.39
N GLY A 438 17.05 2.11 32.51
CA GLY A 438 15.70 1.72 32.16
C GLY A 438 15.75 0.48 31.26
N ALA A 439 15.47 -0.69 31.83
CA ALA A 439 15.36 -1.93 31.09
C ALA A 439 13.88 -2.31 30.99
N TRP A 440 13.36 -2.36 29.76
CA TRP A 440 11.97 -2.61 29.52
C TRP A 440 11.80 -3.92 28.75
N ASN A 441 11.01 -4.85 29.29
CA ASN A 441 10.51 -6.01 28.54
C ASN A 441 9.10 -5.69 28.08
N LEU A 442 8.88 -5.71 26.75
CA LEU A 442 7.67 -5.31 26.06
C LEU A 442 6.97 -6.51 25.39
N ASP A 443 7.35 -7.73 25.80
CA ASP A 443 6.80 -8.96 25.23
C ASP A 443 5.29 -8.98 25.24
N ARG A 444 4.69 -9.38 24.10
CA ARG A 444 3.24 -9.42 23.92
C ARG A 444 2.84 -10.63 23.11
N GLN A 445 1.84 -11.35 23.60
CA GLN A 445 1.13 -12.35 22.82
C GLN A 445 -0.29 -11.86 22.55
N GLU A 446 -0.61 -11.63 21.29
CA GLU A 446 -1.90 -11.16 20.86
C GLU A 446 -2.59 -12.21 20.00
N ASN A 447 -3.71 -12.74 20.49
CA ASN A 447 -4.52 -13.74 19.80
C ASN A 447 -5.87 -13.11 19.47
N GLU A 448 -6.20 -13.03 18.20
CA GLU A 448 -7.44 -12.45 17.74
C GLU A 448 -8.19 -13.43 16.85
N VAL A 449 -9.49 -13.53 17.08
CA VAL A 449 -10.42 -14.30 16.25
C VAL A 449 -11.64 -13.45 15.97
N GLY A 450 -11.99 -13.33 14.69
CA GLY A 450 -13.14 -12.54 14.24
C GLY A 450 -13.96 -13.22 13.18
N ALA A 451 -15.22 -12.80 13.10
CA ALA A 451 -16.14 -13.21 12.03
C ALA A 451 -16.76 -11.94 11.41
N TYR A 452 -17.05 -12.02 10.12
CA TYR A 452 -17.60 -10.88 9.39
C TYR A 452 -18.63 -11.31 8.35
N ALA A 453 -19.51 -10.36 8.02
CA ALA A 453 -20.44 -10.45 6.91
C ALA A 453 -20.50 -9.10 6.19
N GLU A 454 -20.47 -9.12 4.87
CA GLU A 454 -20.59 -7.96 4.02
C GLU A 454 -21.58 -8.22 2.89
N TYR A 455 -22.59 -7.39 2.81
CA TYR A 455 -23.63 -7.47 1.81
C TYR A 455 -23.50 -6.33 0.81
N THR A 456 -23.53 -6.67 -0.47
CA THR A 456 -23.46 -5.71 -1.56
C THR A 456 -24.77 -5.73 -2.35
N TYR A 457 -25.32 -4.54 -2.57
CA TYR A 457 -26.46 -4.30 -3.48
C TYR A 457 -26.02 -3.37 -4.60
N THR A 458 -26.18 -3.81 -5.84
CA THR A 458 -25.77 -3.04 -7.03
C THR A 458 -26.91 -2.94 -8.04
N ILE A 459 -27.26 -1.72 -8.43
CA ILE A 459 -28.01 -1.43 -9.64
C ILE A 459 -26.98 -0.91 -10.64
N LYS A 460 -26.76 -1.66 -11.73
CA LYS A 460 -25.77 -1.32 -12.76
C LYS A 460 -25.87 0.16 -13.14
N ASP A 461 -24.74 0.84 -13.23
CA ASP A 461 -24.55 2.23 -13.64
C ASP A 461 -25.31 3.28 -12.81
N LYS A 462 -26.02 2.88 -11.75
CA LYS A 462 -26.85 3.78 -10.95
C LYS A 462 -26.47 3.84 -9.47
N LEU A 463 -26.45 2.71 -8.80
CA LEU A 463 -26.30 2.68 -7.34
C LEU A 463 -25.57 1.41 -6.89
N SER A 464 -24.57 1.57 -6.04
CA SER A 464 -23.98 0.46 -5.30
C SER A 464 -23.94 0.80 -3.81
N VAL A 465 -24.40 -0.12 -2.98
CA VAL A 465 -24.40 0.00 -1.52
C VAL A 465 -23.73 -1.22 -0.94
N VAL A 466 -22.76 -1.02 -0.06
CA VAL A 466 -22.11 -2.09 0.70
C VAL A 466 -22.35 -1.84 2.18
N ALA A 467 -22.79 -2.85 2.89
CA ALA A 467 -22.97 -2.82 4.34
C ALA A 467 -22.27 -4.04 4.96
N GLY A 468 -21.32 -3.80 5.84
CA GLY A 468 -20.54 -4.82 6.49
C GLY A 468 -20.58 -4.70 8.02
N ILE A 469 -20.53 -5.82 8.68
CA ILE A 469 -20.33 -5.93 10.12
C ILE A 469 -19.27 -6.97 10.42
N ARG A 470 -18.41 -6.67 11.38
CA ARG A 470 -17.36 -7.56 11.85
C ARG A 470 -17.33 -7.54 13.37
N GLY A 471 -17.11 -8.69 13.99
CA GLY A 471 -16.89 -8.83 15.41
C GLY A 471 -15.61 -9.61 15.67
N ASP A 472 -14.71 -9.03 16.49
CA ASP A 472 -13.40 -9.60 16.82
C ASP A 472 -13.26 -9.69 18.34
N TYR A 473 -12.79 -10.85 18.82
CA TYR A 473 -12.33 -11.02 20.18
C TYR A 473 -10.81 -10.99 20.20
N ASN A 474 -10.25 -10.10 20.99
CA ASN A 474 -8.83 -9.96 21.18
C ASN A 474 -8.45 -10.43 22.59
N GLY A 475 -7.67 -11.53 22.67
CA GLY A 475 -7.31 -12.17 23.92
C GLY A 475 -6.30 -11.40 24.75
N TYR A 476 -5.48 -10.53 24.16
CA TYR A 476 -4.53 -9.70 24.90
C TYR A 476 -5.24 -8.62 25.72
N TYR A 477 -6.25 -7.96 25.13
CA TYR A 477 -7.05 -6.94 25.81
C TYR A 477 -8.24 -7.53 26.57
N ASP A 478 -8.55 -8.83 26.37
CA ASP A 478 -9.73 -9.51 26.89
C ASP A 478 -11.03 -8.73 26.57
N LYS A 479 -11.20 -8.37 25.30
CA LYS A 479 -12.31 -7.53 24.84
C LYS A 479 -12.84 -7.97 23.49
N PHE A 480 -14.15 -7.76 23.33
CA PHE A 480 -14.84 -7.92 22.07
C PHE A 480 -15.04 -6.56 21.39
N TYR A 481 -14.70 -6.49 20.11
CA TYR A 481 -14.81 -5.29 19.29
C TYR A 481 -15.79 -5.51 18.15
N VAL A 482 -16.63 -4.51 17.86
CA VAL A 482 -17.58 -4.56 16.75
C VAL A 482 -17.26 -3.43 15.78
N THR A 483 -17.12 -3.80 14.50
CA THR A 483 -16.70 -2.91 13.42
C THR A 483 -17.79 -2.85 12.34
N PRO A 484 -18.82 -1.99 12.48
CA PRO A 484 -19.75 -1.72 11.39
C PRO A 484 -19.09 -0.78 10.36
N ARG A 485 -19.31 -1.06 9.06
CA ARG A 485 -18.84 -0.25 7.93
C ARG A 485 -19.88 -0.19 6.83
N GLY A 486 -19.95 0.94 6.14
CA GLY A 486 -20.86 1.12 5.03
C GLY A 486 -20.27 2.02 3.95
N HIS A 487 -20.62 1.69 2.70
CA HIS A 487 -20.20 2.44 1.52
C HIS A 487 -21.37 2.62 0.57
N ILE A 488 -21.40 3.76 -0.10
CA ILE A 488 -22.38 4.06 -1.14
C ILE A 488 -21.68 4.72 -2.33
N LYS A 489 -22.02 4.28 -3.53
CA LYS A 489 -21.75 4.98 -4.79
C LYS A 489 -23.08 5.21 -5.47
N TRP A 490 -23.38 6.45 -5.83
CA TRP A 490 -24.58 6.84 -6.50
C TRP A 490 -24.26 7.71 -7.71
N ASN A 491 -24.49 7.18 -8.90
CA ASN A 491 -24.45 7.94 -10.13
C ASN A 491 -25.79 8.71 -10.24
N ILE A 492 -25.81 9.95 -9.74
CA ILE A 492 -26.99 10.82 -9.76
C ILE A 492 -27.38 11.09 -11.21
N THR A 493 -26.37 11.35 -12.05
CA THR A 493 -26.44 11.41 -13.49
C THR A 493 -25.24 10.64 -14.08
N PRO A 494 -25.18 10.36 -15.37
CA PRO A 494 -24.00 9.76 -16.00
C PRO A 494 -22.69 10.56 -15.74
N THR A 495 -22.81 11.86 -15.47
CA THR A 495 -21.68 12.77 -15.25
C THR A 495 -21.51 13.23 -13.81
N THR A 496 -22.45 12.90 -12.90
CA THR A 496 -22.40 13.30 -11.47
C THR A 496 -22.39 12.08 -10.58
N ILE A 497 -21.30 11.85 -9.87
CA ILE A 497 -21.08 10.68 -9.03
C ILE A 497 -20.91 11.12 -7.58
N LEU A 498 -21.76 10.61 -6.68
CA LEU A 498 -21.63 10.77 -5.25
C LEU A 498 -21.12 9.46 -4.63
N ARG A 499 -20.09 9.55 -3.79
CA ARG A 499 -19.59 8.43 -2.98
C ARG A 499 -19.57 8.81 -1.52
N GLY A 500 -19.87 7.86 -0.64
CA GLY A 500 -19.78 8.03 0.79
C GLY A 500 -19.31 6.78 1.49
N SER A 501 -18.62 6.94 2.60
CA SER A 501 -18.22 5.84 3.49
C SER A 501 -18.25 6.27 4.95
N ALA A 502 -18.61 5.34 5.83
CA ALA A 502 -18.56 5.56 7.27
C ALA A 502 -18.32 4.22 7.98
N GLY A 503 -17.54 4.25 9.06
CA GLY A 503 -17.34 3.05 9.87
C GLY A 503 -16.32 3.22 10.98
N LEU A 504 -16.27 2.22 11.84
CA LEU A 504 -15.31 2.13 12.93
C LEU A 504 -14.03 1.39 12.47
N GLY A 505 -12.90 1.80 13.05
CA GLY A 505 -11.63 1.11 12.96
C GLY A 505 -10.99 1.00 14.34
N TYR A 506 -10.24 -0.07 14.53
CA TYR A 506 -9.50 -0.36 15.77
C TYR A 506 -8.06 -0.72 15.40
N ARG A 507 -7.13 -0.44 16.31
CA ARG A 507 -5.71 -0.73 16.09
C ARG A 507 -5.00 -1.03 17.41
N SER A 508 -4.19 -2.09 17.43
CA SER A 508 -3.18 -2.32 18.48
C SER A 508 -1.96 -1.45 18.22
N THR A 509 -1.49 -0.76 19.24
CA THR A 509 -0.35 0.15 19.12
C THR A 509 0.94 -0.59 19.43
N ASN A 510 1.96 -0.44 18.58
CA ASN A 510 3.33 -0.88 18.84
C ASN A 510 4.15 0.35 19.28
N VAL A 511 4.20 0.56 20.58
CA VAL A 511 4.59 1.86 21.18
C VAL A 511 5.96 2.36 20.76
N ILE A 512 6.96 1.48 20.70
CA ILE A 512 8.32 1.86 20.31
C ILE A 512 8.42 2.00 18.81
N THR A 513 7.99 0.99 18.05
CA THR A 513 8.15 1.01 16.59
C THR A 513 7.29 2.06 15.91
N ASP A 514 6.11 2.39 16.44
CA ASP A 514 5.32 3.52 15.95
C ASP A 514 6.02 4.88 16.15
N ASN A 515 7.00 4.93 17.07
CA ASN A 515 7.73 6.13 17.48
C ASN A 515 9.26 5.89 17.48
N ILE A 516 9.79 5.08 16.57
CA ILE A 516 11.19 4.61 16.63
C ILE A 516 12.20 5.75 16.76
N GLY A 517 11.93 6.92 16.16
CA GLY A 517 12.77 8.11 16.27
C GLY A 517 12.95 8.63 17.69
N VAL A 518 12.07 8.28 18.66
CA VAL A 518 12.26 8.69 20.05
C VAL A 518 13.46 8.00 20.70
N LEU A 519 13.93 6.88 20.15
CA LEU A 519 15.12 6.19 20.66
C LEU A 519 16.42 6.98 20.42
N ALA A 520 16.40 7.95 19.51
CA ALA A 520 17.55 8.83 19.26
C ALA A 520 17.77 9.89 20.36
N THR A 521 17.01 9.81 21.45
CA THR A 521 17.06 10.77 22.56
C THR A 521 17.95 10.26 23.69
N GLY A 522 18.52 11.21 24.46
CA GLY A 522 19.11 10.94 25.78
C GLY A 522 18.09 11.04 26.93
N ARG A 523 16.80 11.29 26.64
CA ARG A 523 15.75 11.41 27.66
C ARG A 523 15.28 10.03 28.13
N HIS A 524 14.75 10.00 29.34
CA HIS A 524 14.13 8.81 29.89
C HIS A 524 12.75 8.56 29.22
N ILE A 525 12.51 7.36 28.75
CA ILE A 525 11.24 6.95 28.15
C ILE A 525 10.38 6.30 29.23
N THR A 526 9.16 6.79 29.43
CA THR A 526 8.22 6.27 30.42
C THR A 526 6.83 6.02 29.80
N PHE A 527 6.16 4.98 30.28
CA PHE A 527 4.87 4.52 29.75
C PHE A 527 3.71 4.87 30.68
N GLU A 528 3.74 6.06 31.23
CA GLU A 528 2.70 6.59 32.11
C GLU A 528 2.20 7.95 31.64
N ARG A 529 1.00 8.33 32.10
CA ARG A 529 0.48 9.66 31.87
C ARG A 529 1.18 10.68 32.76
N PRO A 530 1.63 11.83 32.22
CA PRO A 530 2.24 12.86 33.04
C PRO A 530 1.25 13.40 34.06
N THR A 531 1.73 13.65 35.27
CA THR A 531 0.96 14.25 36.35
C THR A 531 1.62 15.53 36.84
N ALA A 532 0.86 16.41 37.49
CA ALA A 532 1.42 17.63 38.09
C ALA A 532 2.54 17.33 39.10
N LEU A 533 2.49 16.16 39.74
CA LEU A 533 3.56 15.66 40.63
C LEU A 533 4.82 15.28 39.85
N SER A 534 4.66 14.64 38.71
CA SER A 534 5.80 14.33 37.83
C SER A 534 6.43 15.59 37.23
N ALA A 535 5.65 16.60 36.90
CA ALA A 535 6.15 17.91 36.45
C ALA A 535 6.91 18.65 37.56
N GLY A 536 6.41 18.64 38.78
CA GLY A 536 7.08 19.21 39.95
C GLY A 536 8.39 18.48 40.25
N ALA A 537 8.41 17.17 40.16
CA ALA A 537 9.60 16.35 40.31
C ALA A 537 10.61 16.62 39.18
N ALA A 538 10.18 16.77 37.93
CA ALA A 538 11.04 17.12 36.79
C ALA A 538 11.68 18.51 36.93
N ALA A 539 10.95 19.49 37.46
CA ALA A 539 11.45 20.85 37.70
C ALA A 539 12.47 20.93 38.82
N VAL A 540 12.43 20.00 39.80
CA VAL A 540 13.35 19.92 40.95
C VAL A 540 14.58 19.05 40.62
N ARG A 541 14.60 18.34 39.51
CA ARG A 541 15.66 17.46 39.07
C ARG A 541 16.84 18.23 38.49
N GLY A 542 17.54 18.95 39.35
CA GLY A 542 18.96 19.26 39.15
C GLY A 542 19.80 17.97 39.20
N PRO A 543 21.11 18.02 39.06
CA PRO A 543 21.96 16.81 39.10
C PRO A 543 21.60 15.96 40.29
N LEU A 544 21.09 14.77 40.09
CA LEU A 544 20.39 13.96 41.06
C LEU A 544 21.33 13.20 41.93
N ASN A 545 20.99 13.15 43.21
CA ASN A 545 21.63 12.21 44.14
C ASN A 545 21.33 10.77 43.69
N PRO A 546 22.33 9.93 43.46
CA PRO A 546 22.10 8.53 43.20
C PRO A 546 21.28 7.92 44.36
N GLY A 547 20.15 7.33 44.02
CA GLY A 547 19.31 6.61 44.98
C GLY A 547 17.96 7.27 45.35
N SER A 548 17.61 8.46 44.88
CA SER A 548 16.32 9.05 45.14
C SER A 548 15.42 9.02 43.91
N ALA A 549 14.22 8.54 44.06
CA ALA A 549 13.08 8.65 43.18
C ALA A 549 13.08 7.85 41.81
N TYR A 550 14.24 7.44 41.30
CA TYR A 550 14.28 6.69 40.02
C TYR A 550 14.21 5.18 40.17
N GLY A 551 14.56 4.65 41.34
CA GLY A 551 14.23 3.27 41.71
C GLY A 551 12.73 2.99 41.65
N GLY A 552 11.91 4.06 41.60
CA GLY A 552 10.47 3.97 41.43
C GLY A 552 10.02 3.66 40.00
N TYR A 553 10.73 4.08 38.95
CA TYR A 553 10.33 3.84 37.57
C TYR A 553 10.58 2.41 37.10
N THR A 554 11.76 1.87 37.43
CA THR A 554 12.03 0.43 37.25
C THR A 554 11.11 -0.42 38.14
N THR A 555 10.75 0.06 39.32
CA THR A 555 9.85 -0.63 40.24
C THR A 555 8.43 -0.64 39.75
N TRP A 556 7.98 0.41 39.03
CA TRP A 556 6.61 0.48 38.49
C TRP A 556 6.34 -0.56 37.43
N MET A 557 7.27 -0.77 36.49
CA MET A 557 7.15 -1.82 35.48
C MET A 557 7.24 -3.23 36.07
N VAL A 558 7.99 -3.41 37.16
CA VAL A 558 8.10 -4.67 37.91
C VAL A 558 6.90 -4.87 38.85
N ALA A 559 6.31 -3.80 39.40
CA ALA A 559 5.19 -3.90 40.35
C ALA A 559 3.87 -4.30 39.65
N ASP A 560 3.74 -4.07 38.35
CA ASP A 560 2.52 -4.45 37.60
C ASP A 560 2.52 -5.92 37.11
N GLY A 561 3.33 -6.76 37.77
CA GLY A 561 3.28 -8.21 37.61
C GLY A 561 4.37 -8.82 36.75
N GLY A 562 5.48 -8.12 36.64
CA GLY A 562 6.68 -8.63 35.93
C GLY A 562 6.47 -8.84 34.45
N ALA A 563 7.47 -8.53 33.70
CA ALA A 563 7.50 -8.73 32.26
C ALA A 563 6.33 -8.06 31.49
N GLY A 564 6.50 -6.79 31.21
CA GLY A 564 6.01 -6.19 30.00
C GLY A 564 4.52 -6.04 29.76
N ASN A 565 3.67 -6.26 30.72
CA ASN A 565 2.28 -5.95 30.54
C ASN A 565 2.06 -4.44 30.61
N PHE A 566 2.09 -3.80 29.44
CA PHE A 566 1.63 -2.41 29.26
C PHE A 566 0.14 -2.28 29.58
N LYS A 567 -0.28 -2.56 30.80
CA LYS A 567 -1.67 -2.35 31.22
C LYS A 567 -2.07 -0.88 31.19
N ALA A 568 -1.11 0.04 31.16
CA ALA A 568 -1.38 1.45 30.90
C ALA A 568 -1.95 1.72 29.50
N LEU A 569 -1.73 0.81 28.53
CA LEU A 569 -2.27 0.81 27.18
C LEU A 569 -3.28 -0.34 26.99
N ASN A 570 -4.17 -0.52 27.93
CA ASN A 570 -5.06 -1.68 28.08
C ASN A 570 -6.23 -1.77 27.09
N ARG A 571 -6.15 -1.10 25.94
CA ARG A 571 -7.19 -1.10 24.92
C ARG A 571 -6.61 -0.70 23.56
N MET A 572 -7.18 -1.26 22.49
CA MET A 572 -6.92 -0.80 21.13
C MET A 572 -7.29 0.67 20.96
N GLU A 573 -6.57 1.39 20.12
CA GLU A 573 -7.02 2.68 19.60
C GLU A 573 -8.32 2.49 18.83
N LYS A 574 -9.23 3.43 18.94
CA LYS A 574 -10.55 3.38 18.31
C LYS A 574 -10.86 4.69 17.62
N ALA A 575 -11.26 4.64 16.37
CA ALA A 575 -11.67 5.81 15.61
C ALA A 575 -12.92 5.54 14.76
N LEU A 576 -13.71 6.59 14.57
CA LEU A 576 -14.77 6.66 13.55
C LEU A 576 -14.26 7.52 12.41
N THR A 577 -14.28 6.96 11.20
CA THR A 577 -14.02 7.72 9.97
C THR A 577 -15.28 7.77 9.13
N ALA A 578 -15.66 8.96 8.70
CA ALA A 578 -16.79 9.20 7.82
C ALA A 578 -16.46 10.30 6.82
N GLY A 579 -16.94 10.14 5.60
CA GLY A 579 -16.72 11.12 4.57
C GLY A 579 -17.27 10.68 3.21
N GLY A 580 -16.96 11.47 2.20
CA GLY A 580 -17.39 11.17 0.85
C GLY A 580 -16.77 12.08 -0.20
N SER A 581 -17.14 11.84 -1.44
CA SER A 581 -16.69 12.61 -2.59
C SER A 581 -17.85 12.88 -3.54
N LEU A 582 -17.86 14.09 -4.11
CA LEU A 582 -18.70 14.48 -5.23
C LEU A 582 -17.80 14.67 -6.45
N THR A 583 -18.05 13.90 -7.50
CA THR A 583 -17.32 13.99 -8.77
C THR A 583 -18.26 14.47 -9.85
N GLN A 584 -17.84 15.50 -10.58
CA GLN A 584 -18.54 16.03 -11.74
C GLN A 584 -17.65 15.92 -12.97
N ILE A 585 -18.20 15.34 -14.04
CA ILE A 585 -17.56 15.20 -15.34
C ILE A 585 -18.16 16.27 -16.26
N PHE A 586 -17.31 16.97 -17.01
CA PHE A 586 -17.69 18.02 -17.97
C PHE A 586 -17.04 17.72 -19.30
N THR A 587 -17.77 17.82 -20.37
CA THR A 587 -17.22 17.85 -21.74
C THR A 587 -16.89 19.29 -22.10
N LEU A 588 -15.64 19.72 -21.93
CA LEU A 588 -15.19 21.10 -22.17
C LEU A 588 -14.78 21.35 -23.63
N VAL A 589 -14.21 20.34 -24.28
CA VAL A 589 -13.80 20.37 -25.70
C VAL A 589 -14.38 19.12 -26.36
N LYS A 590 -14.63 19.15 -27.67
CA LYS A 590 -15.21 18.03 -28.42
C LYS A 590 -14.49 16.71 -28.03
N GLU A 591 -15.25 15.78 -27.45
CA GLU A 591 -14.84 14.41 -27.10
C GLU A 591 -13.84 14.29 -25.92
N GLU A 592 -13.44 15.40 -25.28
CA GLU A 592 -12.50 15.35 -24.14
C GLU A 592 -13.17 15.79 -22.83
N ASP A 593 -13.16 14.88 -21.85
CA ASP A 593 -13.78 15.08 -20.55
C ASP A 593 -12.82 15.71 -19.55
N ALA A 594 -13.29 16.75 -18.86
CA ALA A 594 -12.69 17.24 -17.64
C ALA A 594 -13.42 16.67 -16.41
N THR A 595 -12.70 16.33 -15.38
CA THR A 595 -13.25 15.80 -14.13
C THR A 595 -12.90 16.73 -12.98
N LEU A 596 -13.87 17.16 -12.20
CA LEU A 596 -13.71 17.88 -10.94
C LEU A 596 -14.26 17.04 -9.81
N SER A 597 -13.46 16.82 -8.78
CA SER A 597 -13.89 16.10 -7.57
C SER A 597 -13.68 16.93 -6.33
N PHE A 598 -14.62 16.87 -5.41
CA PHE A 598 -14.51 17.41 -4.06
C PHE A 598 -14.65 16.27 -3.06
N ASP A 599 -13.69 16.16 -2.12
CA ASP A 599 -13.68 15.15 -1.08
C ASP A 599 -13.69 15.82 0.30
N TYR A 600 -14.45 15.25 1.23
CA TYR A 600 -14.39 15.57 2.65
C TYR A 600 -14.37 14.29 3.47
N PHE A 601 -13.42 14.21 4.41
CA PHE A 601 -13.33 13.12 5.38
C PHE A 601 -13.04 13.67 6.77
N ARG A 602 -13.72 13.09 7.77
CA ARG A 602 -13.46 13.30 9.19
C ARG A 602 -13.10 11.98 9.85
N THR A 603 -11.99 11.97 10.58
CA THR A 603 -11.61 10.89 11.50
C THR A 603 -11.67 11.43 12.92
N GLN A 604 -12.47 10.81 13.78
CA GLN A 604 -12.63 11.14 15.18
C GLN A 604 -12.14 9.98 16.05
N PHE A 605 -11.12 10.21 16.86
CA PHE A 605 -10.65 9.23 17.82
C PHE A 605 -11.50 9.25 19.10
N TYR A 606 -11.80 8.07 19.59
CA TYR A 606 -12.38 7.84 20.93
C TYR A 606 -11.29 7.60 21.97
N ASN A 607 -10.17 7.02 21.54
CA ASN A 607 -8.93 6.94 22.28
C ASN A 607 -7.78 6.81 21.29
N SER A 608 -6.62 7.36 21.65
CA SER A 608 -5.39 7.29 20.88
C SER A 608 -4.20 7.22 21.83
N VAL A 609 -3.09 6.68 21.36
CA VAL A 609 -1.82 6.71 22.08
C VAL A 609 -1.06 7.99 21.71
N ILE A 610 -0.45 8.61 22.68
CA ILE A 610 0.32 9.85 22.55
C ILE A 610 1.74 9.57 23.03
N ALA A 611 2.73 9.89 22.20
CA ALA A 611 4.13 10.00 22.61
C ALA A 611 4.45 11.48 22.82
N ASP A 612 4.36 11.92 24.07
CA ASP A 612 4.51 13.32 24.46
C ASP A 612 5.97 13.64 24.74
N GLN A 613 6.57 14.44 23.87
CA GLN A 613 7.95 14.89 23.95
C GLN A 613 8.08 16.34 24.44
N GLU A 614 6.95 17.03 24.68
CA GLU A 614 6.93 18.45 25.03
C GLU A 614 6.69 18.70 26.52
N TYR A 615 6.12 17.71 27.23
CA TYR A 615 5.77 17.86 28.64
C TYR A 615 6.99 18.06 29.54
N SER A 616 8.09 17.33 29.29
CA SER A 616 9.31 17.35 30.10
C SER A 616 10.57 17.40 29.21
N PRO A 617 11.59 18.20 29.59
CA PRO A 617 12.87 18.19 28.90
C PRO A 617 13.70 16.91 29.18
N ASN A 618 13.37 16.16 30.23
CA ASN A 618 14.12 14.98 30.69
C ASN A 618 13.43 13.66 30.41
N ASP A 619 12.11 13.70 30.18
CA ASP A 619 11.30 12.50 30.01
C ASP A 619 10.45 12.56 28.75
N ILE A 620 10.19 11.41 28.14
CA ILE A 620 9.19 11.20 27.09
C ILE A 620 8.08 10.34 27.70
N TYR A 621 6.86 10.81 27.63
CA TYR A 621 5.68 10.11 28.16
C TYR A 621 4.91 9.45 27.03
N ILE A 622 4.68 8.13 27.12
CA ILE A 622 3.84 7.40 26.18
C ILE A 622 2.64 6.86 26.92
N TYR A 623 1.44 7.34 26.55
CA TYR A 623 0.21 7.02 27.27
C TYR A 623 -1.03 7.02 26.38
N SER A 624 -2.08 6.32 26.81
CA SER A 624 -3.39 6.34 26.16
C SER A 624 -4.21 7.53 26.63
N SER A 625 -4.82 8.24 25.67
CA SER A 625 -5.71 9.39 25.94
C SER A 625 -7.07 9.18 25.29
N ASP A 626 -8.13 9.41 26.08
CA ASP A 626 -9.53 9.44 25.64
C ASP A 626 -10.03 10.87 25.36
N LYS A 627 -9.11 11.82 25.38
CA LYS A 627 -9.40 13.22 25.09
C LYS A 627 -9.69 13.41 23.60
N ARG A 628 -10.29 14.55 23.27
CA ARG A 628 -10.67 14.91 21.91
C ARG A 628 -9.46 14.90 20.96
N SER A 629 -9.51 14.07 19.93
CA SER A 629 -8.53 14.01 18.86
C SER A 629 -9.25 13.75 17.55
N PHE A 630 -8.96 14.55 16.50
CA PHE A 630 -9.65 14.44 15.22
C PHE A 630 -8.81 14.98 14.07
N THR A 631 -9.20 14.59 12.87
CA THR A 631 -8.67 15.16 11.63
C THR A 631 -9.83 15.41 10.66
N ASP A 632 -9.88 16.62 10.09
CA ASP A 632 -10.73 16.99 8.97
C ASP A 632 -9.86 17.20 7.74
N THR A 633 -10.19 16.57 6.63
CA THR A 633 -9.46 16.69 5.37
C THR A 633 -10.43 17.08 4.26
N TYR A 634 -10.10 18.15 3.55
CA TYR A 634 -10.80 18.65 2.37
C TYR A 634 -9.85 18.57 1.19
N GLN A 635 -10.30 18.02 0.07
CA GLN A 635 -9.48 17.91 -1.13
C GLN A 635 -10.33 18.22 -2.37
N VAL A 636 -9.70 18.93 -3.32
CA VAL A 636 -10.24 19.19 -4.64
C VAL A 636 -9.26 18.63 -5.66
N ASP A 637 -9.75 17.79 -6.56
CA ASP A 637 -8.98 17.22 -7.66
C ASP A 637 -9.59 17.68 -8.99
N PHE A 638 -8.74 18.12 -9.90
CA PHE A 638 -9.09 18.48 -11.26
C PHE A 638 -8.23 17.68 -12.23
N SER A 639 -8.86 17.04 -13.23
CA SER A 639 -8.20 16.29 -14.29
C SER A 639 -8.80 16.68 -15.61
N TRP A 640 -7.98 17.00 -16.61
CA TRP A 640 -8.43 17.42 -17.93
C TRP A 640 -7.39 17.10 -19.01
N THR A 641 -7.88 16.63 -20.16
CA THR A 641 -7.08 16.42 -21.38
C THR A 641 -7.54 17.43 -22.44
N PRO A 642 -7.02 18.69 -22.45
CA PRO A 642 -7.51 19.76 -23.33
C PRO A 642 -7.28 19.50 -24.81
N VAL A 643 -6.27 18.72 -25.14
CA VAL A 643 -5.94 18.25 -26.49
C VAL A 643 -5.37 16.85 -26.39
N GLU A 644 -5.54 16.06 -27.41
CA GLU A 644 -5.03 14.67 -27.48
C GLU A 644 -3.58 14.59 -26.97
N ARG A 645 -3.30 13.71 -25.99
CA ARG A 645 -1.98 13.44 -25.40
C ARG A 645 -1.41 14.56 -24.51
N PHE A 646 -2.17 15.56 -24.15
CA PHE A 646 -1.77 16.54 -23.16
C PHE A 646 -2.70 16.48 -21.97
N ASP A 647 -2.18 15.96 -20.85
CA ASP A 647 -2.93 15.75 -19.62
C ASP A 647 -2.55 16.77 -18.56
N ILE A 648 -3.54 17.30 -17.88
CA ILE A 648 -3.42 18.20 -16.75
C ILE A 648 -4.06 17.54 -15.54
N PHE A 649 -3.30 17.38 -14.47
CA PHE A 649 -3.82 16.96 -13.19
C PHE A 649 -3.42 17.95 -12.10
N ALA A 650 -4.39 18.45 -11.36
CA ALA A 650 -4.17 19.37 -10.24
C ALA A 650 -4.94 18.92 -9.01
N THR A 651 -4.32 19.01 -7.85
CA THR A 651 -4.98 18.77 -6.57
C THR A 651 -4.62 19.82 -5.55
N TYR A 652 -5.60 20.16 -4.72
CA TYR A 652 -5.39 20.98 -3.53
C TYR A 652 -6.05 20.32 -2.33
N ARG A 653 -5.31 20.18 -1.24
CA ARG A 653 -5.78 19.57 0.01
C ARG A 653 -5.51 20.49 1.19
N TYR A 654 -6.53 20.63 2.04
CA TYR A 654 -6.44 21.25 3.36
C TYR A 654 -6.70 20.22 4.44
N THR A 655 -5.84 20.18 5.47
CA THR A 655 -5.91 19.24 6.58
C THR A 655 -5.88 19.98 7.90
N ASN A 656 -6.88 19.74 8.76
CA ASN A 656 -6.95 20.22 10.13
C ASN A 656 -6.87 19.01 11.08
N SER A 657 -5.66 18.68 11.52
CA SER A 657 -5.40 17.55 12.42
C SER A 657 -5.04 18.03 13.80
N ARG A 658 -5.80 17.62 14.82
CA ARG A 658 -5.65 18.09 16.20
C ARG A 658 -5.69 16.95 17.20
N MET A 659 -4.95 17.09 18.29
CA MET A 659 -4.95 16.19 19.43
C MET A 659 -4.92 16.96 20.74
N THR A 660 -5.47 16.39 21.80
CA THR A 660 -5.40 16.98 23.15
C THR A 660 -4.22 16.40 23.90
N ILE A 661 -3.32 17.25 24.36
CA ILE A 661 -2.18 16.94 25.21
C ILE A 661 -2.44 17.43 26.64
N ASP A 662 -1.77 16.81 27.62
CA ASP A 662 -1.71 17.29 28.99
C ASP A 662 -0.59 18.32 29.13
N ARG A 663 -0.76 19.32 30.00
CA ARG A 663 0.24 20.36 30.27
C ARG A 663 0.78 20.24 31.70
N PRO A 664 1.99 20.73 31.95
CA PRO A 664 2.62 20.69 33.30
C PRO A 664 1.80 21.37 34.40
N ASP A 665 0.96 22.35 34.06
CA ASP A 665 0.07 23.05 34.98
C ASP A 665 -1.21 22.26 35.34
N GLY A 666 -1.33 21.02 34.84
CA GLY A 666 -2.54 20.18 35.03
C GLY A 666 -3.68 20.49 34.08
N SER A 667 -3.56 21.50 33.21
CA SER A 667 -4.54 21.81 32.19
C SER A 667 -4.38 20.88 30.95
N THR A 668 -5.33 20.93 30.05
CA THR A 668 -5.22 20.25 28.75
C THR A 668 -5.32 21.25 27.61
N ALA A 669 -4.63 20.99 26.51
CA ALA A 669 -4.70 21.82 25.33
C ALA A 669 -5.00 20.99 24.08
N LEU A 670 -5.91 21.50 23.25
CA LEU A 670 -6.13 20.96 21.90
C LEU A 670 -5.13 21.61 20.95
N VAL A 671 -4.09 20.88 20.58
CA VAL A 671 -2.98 21.35 19.74
C VAL A 671 -3.05 20.74 18.34
N GLU A 672 -2.36 21.32 17.39
CA GLU A 672 -2.14 20.72 16.08
C GLU A 672 -1.21 19.50 16.20
N ARG A 673 -1.47 18.45 15.43
CA ARG A 673 -0.55 17.31 15.38
C ARG A 673 0.76 17.76 14.74
N PRO A 674 1.91 17.46 15.34
CA PRO A 674 3.20 17.79 14.77
C PRO A 674 3.43 17.06 13.45
N LEU A 675 4.27 17.66 12.59
CA LEU A 675 4.69 17.09 11.30
C LEU A 675 3.54 16.76 10.33
N VAL A 676 2.40 17.42 10.45
CA VAL A 676 1.28 17.30 9.51
C VAL A 676 1.15 18.58 8.70
N SER A 677 1.38 18.49 7.38
CA SER A 677 1.18 19.63 6.48
C SER A 677 -0.28 20.04 6.45
N ARG A 678 -0.53 21.30 6.73
CA ARG A 678 -1.88 21.88 6.71
C ARG A 678 -2.42 22.00 5.28
N TYR A 679 -1.53 22.24 4.32
CA TYR A 679 -1.84 22.41 2.90
C TYR A 679 -0.97 21.50 2.06
N LYS A 680 -1.54 20.97 0.98
CA LYS A 680 -0.80 20.32 -0.10
C LYS A 680 -1.40 20.78 -1.42
N ALA A 681 -0.54 21.19 -2.35
CA ALA A 681 -0.93 21.44 -3.73
C ALA A 681 -0.01 20.62 -4.65
N LEU A 682 -0.58 20.03 -5.69
CA LEU A 682 0.15 19.31 -6.71
C LEU A 682 -0.39 19.70 -8.08
N LEU A 683 0.49 19.97 -9.02
CA LEU A 683 0.18 20.19 -10.43
C LEU A 683 1.08 19.26 -11.24
N ASN A 684 0.47 18.40 -12.05
CA ASN A 684 1.16 17.56 -13.01
C ASN A 684 0.70 17.92 -14.42
N LEU A 685 1.65 18.13 -15.32
CA LEU A 685 1.44 18.39 -16.73
C LEU A 685 2.20 17.32 -17.51
N GLN A 686 1.49 16.57 -18.33
CA GLN A 686 2.08 15.51 -19.15
C GLN A 686 1.75 15.72 -20.61
N TYR A 687 2.76 15.55 -21.46
CA TYR A 687 2.61 15.48 -22.90
C TYR A 687 3.24 14.21 -23.46
N SER A 688 2.48 13.43 -24.20
CA SER A 688 2.93 12.20 -24.85
C SER A 688 2.99 12.40 -26.37
N THR A 689 4.12 12.05 -27.00
CA THR A 689 4.22 12.08 -28.46
C THR A 689 3.46 10.89 -29.07
N ARG A 690 3.22 10.95 -30.39
CA ARG A 690 2.56 9.85 -31.15
C ARG A 690 3.24 8.50 -30.88
N TYR A 691 2.44 7.48 -30.59
CA TYR A 691 2.86 6.12 -30.19
C TYR A 691 3.62 6.08 -28.86
N ASN A 692 3.44 7.07 -27.96
CA ASN A 692 4.12 7.16 -26.65
C ASN A 692 5.65 6.98 -26.72
N ARG A 693 6.27 7.37 -27.84
CA ARG A 693 7.74 7.26 -28.01
C ARG A 693 8.51 8.17 -27.06
N TRP A 694 7.96 9.34 -26.74
CA TRP A 694 8.48 10.28 -25.77
C TRP A 694 7.33 10.77 -24.90
N VAL A 695 7.55 10.77 -23.59
CA VAL A 695 6.64 11.34 -22.61
C VAL A 695 7.38 12.40 -21.85
N PHE A 696 6.84 13.60 -21.84
CA PHE A 696 7.35 14.74 -21.06
C PHE A 696 6.39 14.96 -19.89
N ASP A 697 6.94 15.00 -18.69
CA ASP A 697 6.18 15.18 -17.48
C ASP A 697 6.82 16.23 -16.59
N VAL A 698 6.00 17.14 -16.10
CA VAL A 698 6.42 18.16 -15.14
C VAL A 698 5.47 18.12 -13.96
N THR A 699 6.00 17.83 -12.79
CA THR A 699 5.25 17.84 -11.53
C THR A 699 5.79 18.93 -10.62
N ALA A 700 4.90 19.79 -10.15
CA ALA A 700 5.18 20.78 -9.11
C ALA A 700 4.35 20.42 -7.87
N GLN A 701 5.00 20.41 -6.70
CA GLN A 701 4.35 20.10 -5.43
C GLN A 701 4.72 21.12 -4.38
N LEU A 702 3.72 21.51 -3.58
CA LEU A 702 3.83 22.33 -2.38
C LEU A 702 3.19 21.56 -1.21
N ASN A 703 3.95 21.40 -0.12
CA ASN A 703 3.51 20.73 1.12
C ASN A 703 3.52 21.71 2.29
#